data_641311600ce84af345ea83d8ae518620
#
_entry.id   641311600ce84af345ea83d8ae518620
#
_cell.length_a   1.000
_cell.length_b   1.000
_cell.length_c   1.000
_cell.angle_alpha   90.00
_cell.angle_beta   90.00
_cell.angle_gamma   90.00
#
_symmetry.space_group_name_H-M   'P 1'
#
loop_
_entity.id
_entity.type
_entity.pdbx_description
1 polymer ?
#
loop_
_entity_poly.entity_id
_entity_poly.type
_entity_poly.pdbx_seq_one_letter_code
_entity_poly.pdbx_strand_id
1 'polypeptide(L)'
;MKSFKEDEFTMTNKALSRTLGLFDIPFRRMIVTAALGMSVLAGMSETATAGDGDWTVAREWNELLLESIRNDFARPPTHARNLHHISAAMYDAWALYEDNALGFLVDYDLPAEDKLAAQQEAMSFAACRLLQARFSKSPDAELSLPLYDALMDELGYDKDFYATVGDSPAAWGNRIAVTYLWYGLNDGANETGDYENLFYEPVNEPMIVSLPGNPTLTDPGRWQPLSFDFFIDQSGNVIPGATPSFLSPEWGLVTAFAITDDDITIHTRDGYDWPVAHDPGPPAYLGGETDLEYKRGNEMVATWSGFCDPSDGVMVDVSPNTIGNAALPASPAEWDDFYDFDNGGDWGEGYTINPVTGEPYDVQMVPRGDYGRILAEFWADGPDSETPPGHWFGILNKTTDEMDQAELRIGGEGNPVSRLEWDIKLYFTMGGNMHDAAVAAWGCKGAYDYIRPVSAIRWLCENGQCSDPTEPSYNVDGINLIPDKIELVTFKSTQPGERHAHLAGSEGKVALYAWRGPDYIVDPEVDEAGAGWILGENWWPYQRPTFVTPPFAAYVSGHSTYSRSAAEVMTLFTGSQYFPNGIGEFLCPMNEFLVFEEGPSMDVTLQWVSYYDASDQCSLSRIWGGIHPRVDDIPGRKMGQIIGPRAWDKAKSYWIPEDLCPWDLNQDGVIDGIDLSTLLGAWGACDDCRPDINDDGVVNGLDLAILVGNWGELCP
;
A
#
# COMPACT_ATOMS: atom_id res chain seq x y z
N MET A 1 -26.59 39.73 39.19
CA MET A 1 -28.06 39.99 39.17
C MET A 1 -28.52 40.07 37.75
N LYS A 2 -29.45 39.22 37.41
CA LYS A 2 -30.22 38.97 36.19
C LYS A 2 -29.67 37.96 35.21
N SER A 3 -30.29 36.80 35.32
CA SER A 3 -30.43 35.70 34.36
C SER A 3 -30.87 36.18 32.97
N PHE A 4 -30.26 35.61 31.92
CA PHE A 4 -30.90 35.50 30.62
C PHE A 4 -30.78 34.04 30.13
N LYS A 5 -31.84 33.43 30.15
CA LYS A 5 -32.61 32.40 29.47
C LYS A 5 -31.90 31.55 28.42
N GLU A 6 -31.85 30.24 28.75
CA GLU A 6 -31.89 29.06 27.88
C GLU A 6 -33.21 28.99 27.08
N ASP A 7 -33.41 29.71 26.01
CA ASP A 7 -34.64 29.54 25.20
C ASP A 7 -34.47 29.91 23.71
N GLU A 8 -33.24 30.05 23.18
CA GLU A 8 -33.00 30.40 21.75
C GLU A 8 -32.30 29.35 20.90
N PHE A 9 -32.04 28.14 21.42
CA PHE A 9 -31.32 27.12 20.65
C PHE A 9 -32.19 25.98 20.06
N THR A 10 -33.53 26.09 20.23
CA THR A 10 -34.45 25.03 19.76
C THR A 10 -35.31 25.41 18.55
N MET A 11 -35.11 26.57 17.92
CA MET A 11 -35.93 27.01 16.78
C MET A 11 -35.21 27.08 15.42
N THR A 12 -33.90 26.80 15.32
CA THR A 12 -33.17 26.85 14.06
C THR A 12 -33.13 25.52 13.31
N ASN A 13 -33.39 24.38 13.94
CA ASN A 13 -33.41 23.08 13.31
C ASN A 13 -34.74 22.66 12.66
N LYS A 14 -35.81 23.46 12.77
CA LYS A 14 -37.09 23.19 12.09
C LYS A 14 -37.35 24.04 10.85
N ALA A 15 -36.52 25.03 10.58
CA ALA A 15 -36.68 25.91 9.42
C ALA A 15 -35.80 25.47 8.19
N LEU A 16 -34.78 24.65 8.39
CA LEU A 16 -33.96 24.13 7.29
C LEU A 16 -34.54 22.87 6.62
N SER A 17 -35.53 22.21 7.23
CA SER A 17 -36.10 20.98 6.67
C SER A 17 -37.28 21.20 5.70
N ARG A 18 -37.57 22.44 5.30
CA ARG A 18 -38.73 22.75 4.43
C ARG A 18 -38.41 23.40 3.09
N THR A 19 -37.09 23.56 2.73
CA THR A 19 -36.73 24.24 1.48
C THR A 19 -35.87 23.38 0.56
N LEU A 20 -35.50 22.15 0.93
CA LEU A 20 -34.88 21.16 0.04
C LEU A 20 -35.78 19.94 -0.03
N GLY A 21 -36.81 20.04 -0.86
CA GLY A 21 -37.56 18.87 -1.30
C GLY A 21 -36.77 18.12 -2.35
N LEU A 22 -35.89 17.22 -1.94
CA LEU A 22 -35.31 16.15 -2.78
C LEU A 22 -34.53 15.21 -1.86
N PHE A 23 -35.00 13.93 -1.88
CA PHE A 23 -34.35 12.74 -1.30
C PHE A 23 -34.36 12.58 0.23
N ASP A 24 -35.49 12.14 0.76
CA ASP A 24 -35.55 11.28 1.93
C ASP A 24 -35.01 9.87 1.55
N ILE A 25 -33.70 9.71 1.48
CA ILE A 25 -33.07 8.40 1.62
C ILE A 25 -32.95 8.18 3.13
N PRO A 26 -33.60 7.15 3.71
CA PRO A 26 -33.59 7.00 5.15
C PRO A 26 -32.18 6.65 5.64
N PHE A 27 -31.57 7.55 6.36
CA PHE A 27 -30.27 7.42 7.07
C PHE A 27 -30.13 6.13 7.91
N ARG A 28 -31.23 5.41 8.16
CA ARG A 28 -31.25 4.10 8.81
C ARG A 28 -30.85 2.93 7.90
N ARG A 29 -30.84 3.10 6.57
CA ARG A 29 -30.39 2.05 5.65
C ARG A 29 -28.90 2.14 5.32
N MET A 30 -28.29 3.33 5.37
CA MET A 30 -26.82 3.46 5.25
C MET A 30 -26.05 2.76 6.38
N ILE A 31 -26.62 2.73 7.60
CA ILE A 31 -26.02 2.00 8.73
C ILE A 31 -26.22 0.47 8.59
N VAL A 32 -27.26 0.03 7.86
CA VAL A 32 -27.51 -1.41 7.62
C VAL A 32 -26.70 -1.91 6.43
N THR A 33 -26.36 -1.05 5.46
CA THR A 33 -25.50 -1.44 4.32
C THR A 33 -24.03 -1.52 4.73
N ALA A 34 -23.59 -0.69 5.68
CA ALA A 34 -22.30 -0.84 6.35
C ALA A 34 -22.20 -2.18 7.13
N ALA A 35 -23.34 -2.62 7.74
CA ALA A 35 -23.39 -3.90 8.46
C ALA A 35 -23.49 -5.14 7.55
N LEU A 36 -23.86 -4.99 6.27
CA LEU A 36 -23.87 -6.07 5.28
C LEU A 36 -22.58 -6.10 4.43
N GLY A 37 -21.92 -4.95 4.26
CA GLY A 37 -20.56 -4.89 3.74
C GLY A 37 -19.52 -5.51 4.68
N MET A 38 -19.77 -5.49 6.00
CA MET A 38 -18.95 -6.18 7.02
C MET A 38 -18.91 -7.71 6.84
N SER A 39 -19.88 -8.32 6.17
CA SER A 39 -19.89 -9.78 6.01
C SER A 39 -19.12 -10.27 4.78
N VAL A 40 -18.68 -9.41 3.87
CA VAL A 40 -18.02 -9.81 2.61
C VAL A 40 -16.51 -9.62 2.68
N LEU A 41 -16.01 -8.61 3.37
CA LEU A 41 -14.60 -8.53 3.78
C LEU A 41 -14.29 -9.40 5.01
N ALA A 42 -15.31 -9.91 5.71
CA ALA A 42 -15.19 -10.91 6.78
C ALA A 42 -14.61 -12.27 6.33
N GLY A 43 -14.30 -12.44 5.06
CA GLY A 43 -13.45 -13.54 4.58
C GLY A 43 -11.95 -13.31 4.85
N MET A 44 -11.52 -12.07 5.13
CA MET A 44 -10.21 -11.73 5.73
C MET A 44 -10.34 -11.14 7.14
N SER A 45 -11.53 -10.68 7.52
CA SER A 45 -11.93 -10.29 8.85
C SER A 45 -12.92 -11.35 9.36
N GLU A 46 -12.42 -12.52 9.75
CA GLU A 46 -13.03 -13.11 10.94
C GLU A 46 -12.91 -12.02 12.00
N THR A 47 -14.05 -11.46 12.44
CA THR A 47 -14.07 -10.61 13.62
C THR A 47 -13.19 -11.30 14.63
N ALA A 48 -12.10 -10.66 15.05
CA ALA A 48 -11.27 -11.11 16.13
C ALA A 48 -12.19 -11.34 17.33
N THR A 49 -12.79 -12.52 17.40
CA THR A 49 -13.27 -13.06 18.65
C THR A 49 -12.00 -13.42 19.38
N ALA A 50 -11.61 -12.59 20.35
CA ALA A 50 -10.59 -12.92 21.31
C ALA A 50 -10.72 -14.42 21.65
N GLY A 51 -9.67 -15.20 21.29
CA GLY A 51 -9.57 -16.58 21.71
C GLY A 51 -9.82 -17.67 20.68
N ASP A 52 -9.11 -17.69 19.56
CA ASP A 52 -8.64 -18.98 19.06
C ASP A 52 -7.24 -19.19 19.66
N GLY A 53 -7.08 -20.20 20.52
CA GLY A 53 -5.96 -20.35 21.47
C GLY A 53 -4.57 -20.64 20.86
N ASP A 54 -4.30 -20.24 19.63
CA ASP A 54 -3.07 -20.46 18.89
C ASP A 54 -2.31 -19.17 18.48
N TRP A 55 -2.87 -17.96 18.65
CA TRP A 55 -2.18 -16.72 18.34
C TRP A 55 -1.17 -16.35 19.42
N THR A 56 -0.05 -15.75 19.00
CA THR A 56 0.91 -15.15 19.93
C THR A 56 0.42 -13.78 20.39
N VAL A 57 0.91 -13.32 21.53
CA VAL A 57 0.61 -11.96 22.01
C VAL A 57 1.01 -10.88 20.98
N ALA A 58 2.07 -11.12 20.22
CA ALA A 58 2.49 -10.22 19.12
C ALA A 58 1.44 -10.16 18.01
N ARG A 59 0.86 -11.32 17.65
CA ARG A 59 -0.23 -11.43 16.67
C ARG A 59 -1.49 -10.73 17.16
N GLU A 60 -1.87 -10.90 18.40
CA GLU A 60 -3.04 -10.22 18.99
C GLU A 60 -2.90 -8.70 18.95
N TRP A 61 -1.75 -8.15 19.35
CA TRP A 61 -1.49 -6.71 19.26
C TRP A 61 -1.39 -6.21 17.81
N ASN A 62 -0.89 -7.02 16.89
CA ASN A 62 -0.86 -6.68 15.48
C ASN A 62 -2.27 -6.59 14.89
N GLU A 63 -3.18 -7.50 15.22
CA GLU A 63 -4.59 -7.41 14.80
C GLU A 63 -5.28 -6.15 15.34
N LEU A 64 -5.03 -5.80 16.60
CA LEU A 64 -5.57 -4.56 17.16
C LEU A 64 -4.98 -3.31 16.50
N LEU A 65 -3.74 -3.37 16.03
CA LEU A 65 -3.14 -2.31 15.23
C LEU A 65 -3.84 -2.20 13.86
N LEU A 66 -4.09 -3.30 13.17
CA LEU A 66 -4.80 -3.31 11.90
C LEU A 66 -6.25 -2.81 12.08
N GLU A 67 -6.95 -3.26 13.11
CA GLU A 67 -8.28 -2.76 13.44
C GLU A 67 -8.29 -1.24 13.74
N SER A 68 -7.25 -0.76 14.40
CA SER A 68 -7.10 0.67 14.67
C SER A 68 -6.91 1.50 13.40
N ILE A 69 -6.22 0.93 12.40
CA ILE A 69 -6.03 1.54 11.08
C ILE A 69 -7.38 1.59 10.32
N ARG A 70 -8.20 0.53 10.39
CA ARG A 70 -9.55 0.52 9.80
C ARG A 70 -10.44 1.62 10.36
N ASN A 71 -10.26 1.94 11.63
CA ASN A 71 -11.01 2.95 12.38
C ASN A 71 -10.36 4.35 12.37
N ASP A 72 -9.35 4.59 11.52
CA ASP A 72 -8.64 5.88 11.41
C ASP A 72 -8.95 6.59 10.08
N PHE A 73 -8.44 7.82 9.92
CA PHE A 73 -8.38 8.50 8.63
C PHE A 73 -7.46 7.74 7.68
N ALA A 74 -7.85 7.62 6.40
CA ALA A 74 -7.05 6.95 5.39
C ALA A 74 -5.76 7.71 5.03
N ARG A 75 -4.71 7.51 5.82
CA ARG A 75 -3.39 8.14 5.69
C ARG A 75 -2.28 7.11 5.52
N PRO A 76 -2.10 6.49 4.33
CA PRO A 76 -1.16 5.39 4.13
C PRO A 76 0.27 5.62 4.65
N PRO A 77 0.91 6.80 4.47
CA PRO A 77 2.24 7.02 5.02
C PRO A 77 2.28 7.02 6.56
N THR A 78 1.26 7.62 7.18
CA THR A 78 1.12 7.64 8.65
C THR A 78 0.89 6.22 9.19
N HIS A 79 0.08 5.41 8.49
CA HIS A 79 -0.18 4.02 8.86
C HIS A 79 1.08 3.16 8.71
N ALA A 80 1.85 3.31 7.63
CA ALA A 80 3.13 2.63 7.45
C ALA A 80 4.10 2.94 8.60
N ARG A 81 4.19 4.21 9.01
CA ARG A 81 4.98 4.64 10.17
C ARG A 81 4.47 4.05 11.48
N ASN A 82 3.16 3.98 11.70
CA ASN A 82 2.57 3.36 12.90
C ASN A 82 2.83 1.86 12.93
N LEU A 83 2.70 1.16 11.79
CA LEU A 83 3.07 -0.25 11.65
C LEU A 83 4.54 -0.48 12.03
N HIS A 84 5.45 0.37 11.54
CA HIS A 84 6.88 0.28 11.89
C HIS A 84 7.11 0.52 13.37
N HIS A 85 6.66 1.64 13.93
CA HIS A 85 6.97 2.01 15.31
C HIS A 85 6.42 1.01 16.34
N ILE A 86 5.22 0.49 16.11
CA ILE A 86 4.59 -0.47 17.04
C ILE A 86 5.26 -1.83 16.91
N SER A 87 5.54 -2.30 15.69
CA SER A 87 6.26 -3.54 15.46
C SER A 87 7.69 -3.50 16.03
N ALA A 88 8.41 -2.37 15.85
CA ALA A 88 9.74 -2.18 16.40
C ALA A 88 9.73 -2.08 17.93
N ALA A 89 8.71 -1.46 18.54
CA ALA A 89 8.56 -1.42 19.98
C ALA A 89 8.27 -2.81 20.57
N MET A 90 7.49 -3.64 19.89
CA MET A 90 7.29 -5.03 20.27
C MET A 90 8.57 -5.85 20.11
N TYR A 91 9.36 -5.58 19.06
CA TYR A 91 10.67 -6.18 18.86
C TYR A 91 11.64 -5.81 20.00
N ASP A 92 11.76 -4.53 20.34
CA ASP A 92 12.62 -4.08 21.46
C ASP A 92 12.21 -4.76 22.77
N ALA A 93 10.90 -4.88 23.04
CA ALA A 93 10.39 -5.55 24.24
C ALA A 93 10.77 -7.04 24.29
N TRP A 94 10.80 -7.72 23.14
CA TRP A 94 11.26 -9.09 23.00
C TRP A 94 12.78 -9.18 23.15
N ALA A 95 13.53 -8.30 22.46
CA ALA A 95 14.99 -8.29 22.44
C ALA A 95 15.62 -8.05 23.83
N LEU A 96 14.95 -7.29 24.72
CA LEU A 96 15.44 -7.07 26.09
C LEU A 96 15.80 -8.36 26.85
N TYR A 97 15.24 -9.50 26.47
CA TYR A 97 15.41 -10.78 27.13
C TYR A 97 16.08 -11.83 26.22
N GLU A 98 16.64 -11.42 25.07
CA GLU A 98 17.35 -12.29 24.14
C GLU A 98 18.84 -11.98 24.14
N ASP A 99 19.66 -13.02 24.39
CA ASP A 99 21.13 -12.87 24.47
C ASP A 99 21.76 -12.50 23.11
N ASN A 100 21.04 -12.76 21.99
CA ASN A 100 21.54 -12.65 20.63
C ASN A 100 20.71 -11.68 19.76
N ALA A 101 20.09 -10.69 20.36
CA ALA A 101 19.35 -9.67 19.66
C ALA A 101 19.70 -8.29 20.19
N LEU A 102 19.90 -7.33 19.26
CA LEU A 102 20.07 -5.93 19.60
C LEU A 102 18.71 -5.23 19.54
N GLY A 103 18.44 -4.35 20.49
CA GLY A 103 17.26 -3.48 20.40
C GLY A 103 17.42 -2.40 19.34
N PHE A 104 16.32 -1.99 18.70
CA PHE A 104 16.34 -0.92 17.68
C PHE A 104 16.51 0.47 18.29
N LEU A 105 15.67 0.85 19.26
CA LEU A 105 15.78 2.11 20.02
C LEU A 105 16.08 1.88 21.50
N VAL A 106 15.77 0.71 22.04
CA VAL A 106 15.96 0.37 23.45
C VAL A 106 16.73 -0.95 23.53
N ASP A 107 18.02 -0.83 23.78
CA ASP A 107 18.96 -1.94 23.78
C ASP A 107 19.52 -2.18 25.20
N TYR A 108 19.07 -3.25 25.86
CA TYR A 108 19.48 -3.68 27.20
C TYR A 108 19.29 -5.19 27.35
N ASP A 109 20.17 -5.84 28.12
CA ASP A 109 20.05 -7.25 28.48
C ASP A 109 19.44 -7.37 29.88
N LEU A 110 18.28 -7.99 29.98
CA LEU A 110 17.56 -8.14 31.24
C LEU A 110 17.39 -9.63 31.63
N PRO A 111 17.76 -10.00 32.86
CA PRO A 111 17.48 -11.35 33.33
C PRO A 111 15.98 -11.53 33.65
N ALA A 112 15.43 -12.69 33.34
CA ALA A 112 14.08 -13.08 33.75
C ALA A 112 14.04 -14.53 34.21
N GLU A 113 13.25 -14.83 35.27
CA GLU A 113 13.02 -16.20 35.72
C GLU A 113 12.12 -16.97 34.72
N ASP A 114 11.12 -16.26 34.16
CA ASP A 114 10.28 -16.73 33.06
C ASP A 114 10.41 -15.71 31.91
N LYS A 115 11.28 -16.04 30.96
CA LYS A 115 11.62 -15.21 29.82
C LYS A 115 10.40 -14.90 28.96
N LEU A 116 9.60 -15.93 28.63
CA LEU A 116 8.44 -15.76 27.78
C LEU A 116 7.40 -14.85 28.43
N ALA A 117 7.10 -15.05 29.70
CA ALA A 117 6.16 -14.19 30.42
C ALA A 117 6.65 -12.73 30.49
N ALA A 118 7.95 -12.51 30.70
CA ALA A 118 8.54 -11.18 30.73
C ALA A 118 8.47 -10.47 29.36
N GLN A 119 8.75 -11.18 28.30
CA GLN A 119 8.61 -10.69 26.91
C GLN A 119 7.18 -10.29 26.62
N GLN A 120 6.20 -11.16 26.89
CA GLN A 120 4.79 -10.92 26.63
C GLN A 120 4.25 -9.72 27.42
N GLU A 121 4.62 -9.59 28.69
CA GLU A 121 4.24 -8.45 29.53
C GLU A 121 4.84 -7.13 29.01
N ALA A 122 6.15 -7.08 28.77
CA ALA A 122 6.81 -5.86 28.27
C ALA A 122 6.25 -5.42 26.92
N MET A 123 6.02 -6.38 26.01
CA MET A 123 5.45 -6.17 24.69
C MET A 123 4.03 -5.61 24.77
N SER A 124 3.19 -6.17 25.63
CA SER A 124 1.80 -5.73 25.79
C SER A 124 1.72 -4.30 26.34
N PHE A 125 2.56 -3.93 27.30
CA PHE A 125 2.60 -2.55 27.77
C PHE A 125 3.12 -1.58 26.69
N ALA A 126 4.15 -1.96 25.92
CA ALA A 126 4.68 -1.13 24.84
C ALA A 126 3.62 -0.90 23.75
N ALA A 127 3.02 -1.95 23.23
CA ALA A 127 1.99 -1.88 22.18
C ALA A 127 0.76 -1.10 22.64
N CYS A 128 0.19 -1.45 23.80
CA CYS A 128 -1.00 -0.80 24.35
C CYS A 128 -0.81 0.72 24.47
N ARG A 129 0.32 1.20 25.03
CA ARG A 129 0.55 2.65 25.21
C ARG A 129 0.72 3.38 23.89
N LEU A 130 1.39 2.76 22.91
CA LEU A 130 1.56 3.35 21.58
C LEU A 130 0.24 3.44 20.84
N LEU A 131 -0.56 2.36 20.85
CA LEU A 131 -1.88 2.33 20.24
C LEU A 131 -2.80 3.37 20.86
N GLN A 132 -2.89 3.44 22.20
CA GLN A 132 -3.67 4.44 22.92
C GLN A 132 -3.27 5.87 22.52
N ALA A 133 -1.96 6.16 22.42
CA ALA A 133 -1.48 7.49 22.07
C ALA A 133 -1.79 7.86 20.61
N ARG A 134 -1.50 6.95 19.66
CA ARG A 134 -1.57 7.22 18.21
C ARG A 134 -2.99 7.28 17.68
N PHE A 135 -3.89 6.42 18.18
CA PHE A 135 -5.26 6.30 17.67
C PHE A 135 -6.31 6.99 18.56
N SER A 136 -5.88 7.73 19.59
CA SER A 136 -6.83 8.48 20.46
C SER A 136 -7.60 9.59 19.76
N LYS A 137 -7.15 10.03 18.59
CA LYS A 137 -7.77 11.07 17.77
C LYS A 137 -8.44 10.52 16.51
N SER A 138 -8.42 9.21 16.30
CA SER A 138 -9.09 8.58 15.16
C SER A 138 -10.58 8.87 15.18
N PRO A 139 -11.25 8.96 14.03
CA PRO A 139 -12.70 9.17 13.96
C PRO A 139 -13.49 8.20 14.83
N ASP A 140 -13.13 6.91 14.79
CA ASP A 140 -13.79 5.83 15.52
C ASP A 140 -12.92 5.29 16.68
N ALA A 141 -12.18 6.20 17.36
CA ALA A 141 -11.37 5.86 18.53
C ALA A 141 -12.17 5.15 19.63
N GLU A 142 -13.46 5.44 19.75
CA GLU A 142 -14.38 4.80 20.69
C GLU A 142 -14.60 3.31 20.41
N LEU A 143 -14.31 2.82 19.19
CA LEU A 143 -14.33 1.41 18.86
C LEU A 143 -12.99 0.75 19.20
N SER A 144 -11.87 1.41 18.88
CA SER A 144 -10.52 0.84 19.04
C SER A 144 -10.01 0.85 20.47
N LEU A 145 -10.13 1.97 21.21
CA LEU A 145 -9.55 2.12 22.55
C LEU A 145 -10.04 1.06 23.58
N PRO A 146 -11.32 0.68 23.62
CA PRO A 146 -11.77 -0.37 24.52
C PRO A 146 -11.18 -1.76 24.23
N LEU A 147 -10.78 -2.04 22.99
CA LEU A 147 -10.20 -3.32 22.61
C LEU A 147 -8.80 -3.50 23.24
N TYR A 148 -8.01 -2.42 23.34
CA TYR A 148 -6.70 -2.49 23.98
C TYR A 148 -6.82 -2.80 25.48
N ASP A 149 -7.79 -2.15 26.13
CA ASP A 149 -8.09 -2.40 27.54
C ASP A 149 -8.59 -3.83 27.77
N ALA A 150 -9.41 -4.34 26.86
CA ALA A 150 -9.93 -5.72 26.93
C ALA A 150 -8.81 -6.75 26.80
N LEU A 151 -7.86 -6.56 25.86
CA LEU A 151 -6.74 -7.48 25.71
C LEU A 151 -5.80 -7.44 26.94
N MET A 152 -5.53 -6.25 27.51
CA MET A 152 -4.75 -6.15 28.76
C MET A 152 -5.44 -6.88 29.92
N ASP A 153 -6.78 -6.75 30.05
CA ASP A 153 -7.57 -7.46 31.07
C ASP A 153 -7.55 -9.00 30.85
N GLU A 154 -7.64 -9.47 29.59
CA GLU A 154 -7.57 -10.88 29.20
C GLU A 154 -6.22 -11.50 29.55
N LEU A 155 -5.13 -10.78 29.23
CA LEU A 155 -3.76 -11.20 29.57
C LEU A 155 -3.45 -11.09 31.06
N GLY A 156 -4.35 -10.48 31.86
CA GLY A 156 -4.20 -10.34 33.31
C GLY A 156 -3.26 -9.22 33.73
N TYR A 157 -3.02 -8.23 32.88
CA TYR A 157 -2.16 -7.10 33.16
C TYR A 157 -2.93 -5.89 33.72
N ASP A 158 -2.32 -5.17 34.65
CA ASP A 158 -2.88 -3.93 35.20
C ASP A 158 -2.74 -2.78 34.20
N LYS A 159 -3.77 -2.54 33.41
CA LYS A 159 -3.79 -1.46 32.40
C LYS A 159 -3.60 -0.06 32.97
N ASP A 160 -3.83 0.14 34.27
CA ASP A 160 -3.62 1.42 34.96
C ASP A 160 -2.20 1.60 35.51
N PHE A 161 -1.30 0.63 35.27
CA PHE A 161 0.12 0.72 35.62
C PHE A 161 0.91 1.52 34.58
N TYR A 162 1.24 2.78 34.86
CA TYR A 162 1.97 3.71 33.97
C TYR A 162 3.41 3.99 34.40
N ALA A 163 3.91 3.31 35.45
CA ALA A 163 5.27 3.58 35.93
C ALA A 163 6.32 3.22 34.87
N THR A 164 7.27 4.12 34.64
CA THR A 164 8.48 3.91 33.82
C THR A 164 9.74 3.65 34.64
N VAL A 165 9.63 3.60 35.96
CA VAL A 165 10.74 3.38 36.90
C VAL A 165 10.57 2.01 37.54
N GLY A 166 11.67 1.27 37.66
CA GLY A 166 11.69 -0.09 38.18
C GLY A 166 12.11 -1.11 37.12
N ASP A 167 12.23 -2.38 37.52
CA ASP A 167 12.79 -3.45 36.68
C ASP A 167 11.74 -4.47 36.24
N SER A 168 10.44 -4.18 36.51
CA SER A 168 9.38 -5.06 36.02
C SER A 168 9.23 -4.96 34.50
N PRO A 169 8.81 -6.04 33.81
CA PRO A 169 8.56 -6.03 32.38
C PRO A 169 7.56 -4.94 31.98
N ALA A 170 6.49 -4.74 32.75
CA ALA A 170 5.54 -3.63 32.57
C ALA A 170 6.21 -2.24 32.58
N ALA A 171 7.14 -1.98 33.49
CA ALA A 171 7.86 -0.71 33.56
C ALA A 171 8.77 -0.52 32.34
N TRP A 172 9.37 -1.59 31.84
CA TRP A 172 10.16 -1.57 30.63
C TRP A 172 9.29 -1.35 29.39
N GLY A 173 8.15 -2.02 29.27
CA GLY A 173 7.19 -1.78 28.19
C GLY A 173 6.71 -0.31 28.13
N ASN A 174 6.39 0.29 29.30
CA ASN A 174 6.05 1.71 29.36
C ASN A 174 7.25 2.62 28.95
N ARG A 175 8.49 2.26 29.28
CA ARG A 175 9.70 3.01 28.84
C ARG A 175 9.89 2.95 27.33
N ILE A 176 9.75 1.77 26.76
CA ILE A 176 9.80 1.56 25.31
C ILE A 176 8.77 2.47 24.64
N ALA A 177 7.51 2.42 25.07
CA ALA A 177 6.46 3.27 24.50
C ALA A 177 6.82 4.76 24.56
N VAL A 178 7.30 5.26 25.70
CA VAL A 178 7.73 6.67 25.85
C VAL A 178 8.88 6.99 24.89
N THR A 179 9.85 6.07 24.70
CA THR A 179 10.96 6.26 23.77
C THR A 179 10.47 6.40 22.33
N TYR A 180 9.56 5.52 21.88
CA TYR A 180 8.98 5.58 20.53
C TYR A 180 8.06 6.79 20.31
N LEU A 181 7.31 7.20 21.32
CA LEU A 181 6.55 8.45 21.26
C LEU A 181 7.47 9.65 21.10
N TRP A 182 8.56 9.72 21.88
CA TRP A 182 9.53 10.80 21.76
C TRP A 182 10.27 10.77 20.42
N TYR A 183 10.67 9.60 19.94
CA TYR A 183 11.26 9.42 18.62
C TYR A 183 10.34 9.95 17.53
N GLY A 184 9.06 9.55 17.54
CA GLY A 184 8.08 9.98 16.57
C GLY A 184 7.76 11.48 16.58
N LEU A 185 7.93 12.17 17.71
CA LEU A 185 7.82 13.64 17.75
C LEU A 185 8.98 14.34 17.03
N ASN A 186 10.07 13.63 16.68
CA ASN A 186 11.31 14.17 16.13
C ASN A 186 11.74 13.51 14.81
N ASP A 187 10.97 12.61 14.25
CA ASP A 187 11.31 11.85 13.05
C ASP A 187 10.99 12.56 11.72
N GLY A 188 10.49 13.79 11.77
CA GLY A 188 10.18 14.58 10.58
C GLY A 188 8.74 14.47 10.08
N ALA A 189 7.91 13.58 10.65
CA ALA A 189 6.52 13.36 10.21
C ALA A 189 5.56 14.51 10.56
N ASN A 190 5.99 15.50 11.34
CA ASN A 190 5.14 16.58 11.85
C ASN A 190 3.91 16.11 12.68
N GLU A 191 4.11 15.06 13.50
CA GLU A 191 3.04 14.51 14.35
C GLU A 191 2.45 15.55 15.31
N THR A 192 3.26 16.50 15.83
CA THR A 192 2.79 17.59 16.69
C THR A 192 1.86 18.57 15.99
N GLY A 193 1.98 18.68 14.66
CA GLY A 193 1.11 19.46 13.80
C GLY A 193 -0.01 18.63 13.15
N ASP A 194 -0.36 17.46 13.71
CA ASP A 194 -1.36 16.53 13.16
C ASP A 194 -1.09 16.18 11.67
N TYR A 195 0.20 16.09 11.29
CA TYR A 195 0.67 15.78 9.93
C TYR A 195 0.30 16.82 8.87
N GLU A 196 -0.01 18.07 9.27
CA GLU A 196 -0.26 19.17 8.33
C GLU A 196 0.96 19.43 7.44
N ASN A 197 0.71 19.85 6.19
CA ASN A 197 1.75 20.22 5.23
C ASN A 197 2.61 21.37 5.78
N LEU A 198 3.91 21.33 5.52
CA LEU A 198 4.86 22.34 6.01
C LEU A 198 5.01 23.51 5.04
N PHE A 199 5.13 23.23 3.74
CA PHE A 199 5.42 24.26 2.74
C PHE A 199 4.87 23.96 1.33
N TYR A 200 4.22 22.81 1.13
CA TYR A 200 3.65 22.47 -0.17
C TYR A 200 2.43 23.33 -0.50
N GLU A 201 2.41 23.85 -1.73
CA GLU A 201 1.27 24.54 -2.33
C GLU A 201 1.02 24.01 -3.74
N PRO A 202 -0.23 23.69 -4.13
CA PRO A 202 -0.52 23.23 -5.49
C PRO A 202 -0.35 24.31 -6.53
N VAL A 203 0.20 23.97 -7.70
CA VAL A 203 0.36 24.90 -8.84
C VAL A 203 -0.95 25.08 -9.59
N ASN A 204 -1.73 24.01 -9.72
CA ASN A 204 -3.00 24.04 -10.44
C ASN A 204 -4.16 24.43 -9.52
N GLU A 205 -5.05 25.29 -10.02
CA GLU A 205 -6.32 25.56 -9.35
C GLU A 205 -7.21 24.31 -9.32
N PRO A 206 -8.06 24.14 -8.31
CA PRO A 206 -8.90 22.95 -8.18
C PRO A 206 -9.80 22.70 -9.39
N MET A 207 -9.91 21.44 -9.80
CA MET A 207 -10.91 20.99 -10.77
C MET A 207 -12.22 20.65 -10.05
N ILE A 208 -13.34 21.23 -10.48
CA ILE A 208 -14.67 20.87 -10.00
C ILE A 208 -15.09 19.58 -10.72
N VAL A 209 -15.07 18.45 -10.02
CA VAL A 209 -15.24 17.12 -10.65
C VAL A 209 -16.61 16.89 -11.29
N SER A 210 -17.66 17.56 -10.79
CA SER A 210 -19.02 17.49 -11.35
C SER A 210 -19.21 18.29 -12.64
N LEU A 211 -18.22 19.14 -13.05
CA LEU A 211 -18.27 19.90 -14.28
C LEU A 211 -17.47 19.21 -15.40
N PRO A 212 -17.91 19.35 -16.69
CA PRO A 212 -17.16 18.81 -17.80
C PRO A 212 -15.86 19.57 -18.06
N GLY A 213 -14.87 18.86 -18.62
CA GLY A 213 -13.57 19.41 -19.00
C GLY A 213 -12.66 19.69 -17.82
N ASN A 214 -11.58 20.44 -18.09
CA ASN A 214 -10.62 20.85 -17.08
C ASN A 214 -9.99 22.22 -17.41
N PRO A 215 -10.79 23.30 -17.44
CA PRO A 215 -10.30 24.63 -17.84
C PRO A 215 -9.40 25.28 -16.78
N THR A 216 -9.28 24.73 -15.58
CA THR A 216 -8.45 25.26 -14.48
C THR A 216 -7.04 24.68 -14.47
N LEU A 217 -6.75 23.67 -15.31
CA LEU A 217 -5.43 23.10 -15.43
C LEU A 217 -4.50 24.03 -16.18
N THR A 218 -3.44 24.48 -15.54
CA THR A 218 -2.42 25.39 -16.12
C THR A 218 -1.11 24.68 -16.43
N ASP A 219 -0.79 23.64 -15.66
CA ASP A 219 0.40 22.80 -15.85
C ASP A 219 -0.02 21.32 -15.91
N PRO A 220 -0.06 20.71 -17.11
CA PRO A 220 -0.46 19.30 -17.28
C PRO A 220 0.59 18.29 -16.79
N GLY A 221 1.73 18.73 -16.29
CA GLY A 221 2.73 17.91 -15.63
C GLY A 221 2.57 17.84 -14.12
N ARG A 222 1.72 18.68 -13.52
CA ARG A 222 1.63 18.87 -12.07
C ARG A 222 0.29 18.44 -11.51
N TRP A 223 0.30 17.98 -10.26
CA TRP A 223 -0.91 17.58 -9.54
C TRP A 223 -1.93 18.70 -9.43
N GLN A 224 -3.19 18.34 -9.46
CA GLN A 224 -4.33 19.25 -9.37
C GLN A 224 -5.26 18.78 -8.25
N PRO A 225 -5.60 19.65 -7.28
CA PRO A 225 -6.65 19.38 -6.32
C PRO A 225 -8.00 19.14 -7.00
N LEU A 226 -8.82 18.28 -6.42
CA LEU A 226 -10.19 18.07 -6.85
C LEU A 226 -11.18 18.71 -5.88
N SER A 227 -12.19 19.39 -6.40
CA SER A 227 -13.28 19.93 -5.61
C SER A 227 -14.54 19.10 -5.77
N PHE A 228 -15.10 18.68 -4.66
CA PHE A 228 -16.29 17.85 -4.53
C PHE A 228 -17.43 18.64 -3.88
N ASP A 229 -18.65 18.15 -3.99
CA ASP A 229 -19.76 18.63 -3.16
C ASP A 229 -19.52 18.27 -1.69
N PHE A 230 -19.00 17.06 -1.43
CA PHE A 230 -18.42 16.59 -0.18
C PHE A 230 -17.42 15.46 -0.50
N PHE A 231 -16.39 15.35 0.32
CA PHE A 231 -15.33 14.36 0.18
C PHE A 231 -15.46 13.30 1.28
N ILE A 232 -15.43 12.04 0.89
CA ILE A 232 -15.35 10.89 1.80
C ILE A 232 -14.06 10.16 1.48
N ASP A 233 -13.20 9.96 2.47
CA ASP A 233 -11.93 9.26 2.30
C ASP A 233 -12.11 7.75 2.05
N GLN A 234 -11.01 7.04 1.82
CA GLN A 234 -11.05 5.60 1.56
C GLN A 234 -11.62 4.81 2.74
N SER A 235 -11.38 5.25 3.97
CA SER A 235 -11.94 4.64 5.19
C SER A 235 -13.40 5.02 5.48
N GLY A 236 -14.07 5.76 4.59
CA GLY A 236 -15.48 6.13 4.74
C GLY A 236 -15.71 7.38 5.58
N ASN A 237 -14.66 8.10 5.99
CA ASN A 237 -14.77 9.30 6.80
C ASN A 237 -15.18 10.51 5.95
N VAL A 238 -16.18 11.26 6.40
CA VAL A 238 -16.55 12.55 5.79
C VAL A 238 -15.52 13.60 6.21
N ILE A 239 -14.69 14.03 5.27
CA ILE A 239 -13.68 15.04 5.51
C ILE A 239 -14.30 16.45 5.34
N PRO A 240 -14.17 17.34 6.32
CA PRO A 240 -14.66 18.70 6.18
C PRO A 240 -13.99 19.46 5.04
N GLY A 241 -14.79 20.10 4.20
CA GLY A 241 -14.32 20.86 3.05
C GLY A 241 -14.52 20.11 1.73
N ALA A 242 -14.67 20.88 0.66
CA ALA A 242 -14.94 20.34 -0.67
C ALA A 242 -13.65 20.01 -1.45
N THR A 243 -12.49 20.49 -0.99
CA THR A 243 -11.20 20.34 -1.70
C THR A 243 -10.16 19.83 -0.70
N PRO A 244 -9.90 18.51 -0.67
CA PRO A 244 -8.87 17.95 0.18
C PRO A 244 -7.49 18.45 -0.23
N SER A 245 -6.66 18.78 0.75
CA SER A 245 -5.26 19.14 0.53
C SER A 245 -4.44 17.90 0.14
N PHE A 246 -3.27 18.13 -0.45
CA PHE A 246 -2.32 17.05 -0.72
C PHE A 246 -1.92 16.36 0.59
N LEU A 247 -2.06 15.04 0.63
CA LEU A 247 -1.76 14.23 1.80
C LEU A 247 -0.26 13.94 1.87
N SER A 248 0.42 14.47 2.90
CA SER A 248 1.83 14.19 3.24
C SER A 248 2.84 14.46 2.10
N PRO A 249 2.83 15.62 1.44
CA PRO A 249 3.74 15.90 0.33
C PRO A 249 5.22 15.92 0.73
N GLU A 250 5.52 16.25 2.00
CA GLU A 250 6.89 16.34 2.53
C GLU A 250 7.37 15.06 3.22
N TRP A 251 6.72 13.91 3.00
CA TRP A 251 7.04 12.65 3.69
C TRP A 251 8.44 12.10 3.38
N GLY A 252 9.08 12.55 2.29
CA GLY A 252 10.48 12.28 2.01
C GLY A 252 11.46 12.84 3.06
N LEU A 253 11.00 13.74 3.95
CA LEU A 253 11.78 14.27 5.08
C LEU A 253 11.73 13.38 6.33
N VAL A 254 10.89 12.35 6.34
CA VAL A 254 10.73 11.47 7.50
C VAL A 254 11.92 10.53 7.62
N THR A 255 12.41 10.35 8.85
CA THR A 255 13.53 9.44 9.14
C THR A 255 13.14 8.01 8.79
N ALA A 256 13.87 7.40 7.88
CA ALA A 256 13.64 6.06 7.35
C ALA A 256 14.24 4.96 8.27
N PHE A 257 13.92 3.69 7.97
CA PHE A 257 14.44 2.52 8.68
C PHE A 257 15.79 2.04 8.12
N ALA A 258 15.84 1.71 6.81
CA ALA A 258 17.04 1.17 6.15
C ALA A 258 17.62 2.09 5.07
N ILE A 259 16.86 3.09 4.60
CA ILE A 259 17.33 4.08 3.65
C ILE A 259 18.40 4.96 4.31
N THR A 260 19.51 5.19 3.60
CA THR A 260 20.65 5.99 4.04
C THR A 260 20.79 7.27 3.22
N ASP A 261 21.63 8.20 3.67
CA ASP A 261 21.89 9.45 2.94
C ASP A 261 22.43 9.21 1.52
N ASP A 262 23.14 8.10 1.29
CA ASP A 262 23.69 7.73 -0.03
C ASP A 262 22.59 7.30 -1.03
N ASP A 263 21.40 6.96 -0.54
CA ASP A 263 20.26 6.55 -1.35
C ASP A 263 19.38 7.73 -1.79
N ILE A 264 19.67 8.93 -1.28
CA ILE A 264 18.80 10.10 -1.43
C ILE A 264 19.30 11.05 -2.51
N THR A 265 18.45 11.35 -3.47
CA THR A 265 18.63 12.45 -4.43
C THR A 265 17.85 13.69 -3.93
N ILE A 266 18.47 14.84 -3.89
CA ILE A 266 17.80 16.08 -3.53
C ILE A 266 17.36 16.83 -4.77
N HIS A 267 16.06 17.02 -4.91
CA HIS A 267 15.48 17.93 -5.91
C HIS A 267 15.17 19.26 -5.26
N THR A 268 15.45 20.36 -5.96
CA THR A 268 15.06 21.71 -5.50
C THR A 268 13.92 22.22 -6.36
N ARG A 269 12.78 22.52 -5.73
CA ARG A 269 11.59 23.03 -6.39
C ARG A 269 10.88 24.05 -5.49
N ASP A 270 10.45 25.15 -6.08
CA ASP A 270 9.72 26.24 -5.41
C ASP A 270 10.45 26.83 -4.18
N GLY A 271 11.80 26.72 -4.17
CA GLY A 271 12.66 27.22 -3.09
C GLY A 271 12.84 26.29 -1.91
N TYR A 272 12.36 25.04 -2.02
CA TYR A 272 12.49 23.98 -1.01
C TYR A 272 13.23 22.78 -1.58
N ASP A 273 13.88 22.04 -0.69
CA ASP A 273 14.56 20.79 -1.00
C ASP A 273 13.60 19.60 -0.78
N TRP A 274 13.54 18.71 -1.77
CA TRP A 274 12.69 17.54 -1.81
C TRP A 274 13.57 16.29 -1.89
N PRO A 275 13.82 15.60 -0.78
CA PRO A 275 14.57 14.36 -0.79
C PRO A 275 13.75 13.22 -1.38
N VAL A 276 14.37 12.47 -2.29
CA VAL A 276 13.80 11.30 -2.96
C VAL A 276 14.75 10.13 -2.80
N ALA A 277 14.32 9.13 -2.05
CA ALA A 277 15.06 7.89 -1.87
C ALA A 277 14.88 6.99 -3.11
N HIS A 278 16.00 6.36 -3.54
CA HIS A 278 16.02 5.47 -4.70
C HIS A 278 15.34 6.05 -5.94
N ASP A 279 15.65 7.31 -6.24
CA ASP A 279 15.01 8.12 -7.27
C ASP A 279 14.97 7.39 -8.63
N PRO A 280 13.77 7.05 -9.16
CA PRO A 280 13.64 6.35 -10.44
C PRO A 280 13.81 7.28 -11.65
N GLY A 281 14.05 8.58 -11.42
CA GLY A 281 14.06 9.62 -12.43
C GLY A 281 12.67 10.22 -12.72
N PRO A 282 12.60 11.23 -13.59
CA PRO A 282 11.36 11.94 -13.85
C PRO A 282 10.33 11.12 -14.63
N PRO A 283 9.02 11.31 -14.37
CA PRO A 283 7.95 10.73 -15.18
C PRO A 283 7.95 11.31 -16.60
N ALA A 284 7.12 10.75 -17.48
CA ALA A 284 6.87 11.31 -18.80
C ALA A 284 6.04 12.59 -18.70
N TYR A 285 6.43 13.61 -19.44
CA TYR A 285 5.74 14.91 -19.50
C TYR A 285 5.19 15.18 -20.91
N LEU A 286 4.10 15.91 -20.97
CA LEU A 286 3.51 16.39 -22.20
C LEU A 286 4.47 17.37 -22.90
N GLY A 287 4.64 17.20 -24.20
CA GLY A 287 5.61 17.94 -25.00
C GLY A 287 7.05 17.42 -24.85
N GLY A 288 7.86 17.59 -25.86
CA GLY A 288 9.25 17.14 -25.89
C GLY A 288 9.41 15.64 -26.16
N GLU A 289 10.47 15.05 -25.61
CA GLU A 289 10.90 13.66 -25.94
C GLU A 289 9.97 12.59 -25.36
N THR A 290 9.25 12.89 -24.27
CA THR A 290 8.38 11.93 -23.56
C THR A 290 6.89 12.15 -23.84
N ASP A 291 6.51 13.04 -24.74
CA ASP A 291 5.13 13.37 -25.10
C ASP A 291 4.29 12.14 -25.47
N LEU A 292 4.87 11.26 -26.28
CA LEU A 292 4.20 10.05 -26.73
C LEU A 292 3.85 9.12 -25.54
N GLU A 293 4.77 8.98 -24.58
CA GLU A 293 4.55 8.14 -23.40
C GLU A 293 3.52 8.75 -22.46
N TYR A 294 3.54 10.08 -22.26
CA TYR A 294 2.52 10.78 -21.48
C TYR A 294 1.11 10.50 -22.03
N LYS A 295 0.93 10.66 -23.35
CA LYS A 295 -0.36 10.40 -24.01
C LYS A 295 -0.72 8.94 -23.96
N ARG A 296 0.21 8.05 -24.33
CA ARG A 296 0.00 6.60 -24.38
C ARG A 296 -0.43 6.02 -23.03
N GLY A 297 0.19 6.48 -21.93
CA GLY A 297 -0.21 6.07 -20.58
C GLY A 297 -1.65 6.44 -20.24
N ASN A 298 -2.07 7.68 -20.55
CA ASN A 298 -3.44 8.14 -20.32
C ASN A 298 -4.46 7.49 -21.28
N GLU A 299 -4.08 7.23 -22.53
CA GLU A 299 -4.91 6.51 -23.52
C GLU A 299 -5.16 5.05 -23.09
N MET A 300 -4.15 4.40 -22.50
CA MET A 300 -4.29 3.05 -21.94
C MET A 300 -5.31 3.02 -20.79
N VAL A 301 -5.19 3.95 -19.85
CA VAL A 301 -6.15 4.09 -18.74
C VAL A 301 -7.57 4.32 -19.26
N ALA A 302 -7.75 5.25 -20.20
CA ALA A 302 -9.05 5.52 -20.80
C ALA A 302 -9.61 4.30 -21.55
N THR A 303 -8.75 3.53 -22.24
CA THR A 303 -9.14 2.32 -22.99
C THR A 303 -9.56 1.20 -22.03
N TRP A 304 -8.78 0.94 -20.97
CA TRP A 304 -9.10 -0.14 -20.02
C TRP A 304 -10.38 0.16 -19.24
N SER A 305 -10.68 1.42 -18.99
CA SER A 305 -11.96 1.84 -18.42
C SER A 305 -13.17 1.32 -19.24
N GLY A 306 -13.03 1.22 -20.58
CA GLY A 306 -14.05 0.66 -21.45
C GLY A 306 -14.21 -0.87 -21.37
N PHE A 307 -13.30 -1.56 -20.68
CA PHE A 307 -13.37 -3.00 -20.44
C PHE A 307 -14.07 -3.34 -19.11
N CYS A 308 -14.40 -2.37 -18.28
CA CYS A 308 -15.14 -2.54 -17.03
C CYS A 308 -16.65 -2.73 -17.30
N ASP A 309 -16.99 -3.65 -18.21
CA ASP A 309 -18.36 -3.98 -18.62
C ASP A 309 -18.49 -5.49 -18.85
N PRO A 310 -19.09 -6.25 -17.92
CA PRO A 310 -19.25 -7.70 -18.08
C PRO A 310 -20.23 -8.06 -19.21
N SER A 311 -21.05 -7.10 -19.68
CA SER A 311 -21.99 -7.32 -20.78
C SER A 311 -21.33 -7.33 -22.16
N ASP A 312 -20.04 -6.99 -22.29
CA ASP A 312 -19.27 -7.05 -23.53
C ASP A 312 -19.09 -8.50 -24.04
N GLY A 313 -19.31 -9.49 -23.17
CA GLY A 313 -19.26 -10.92 -23.46
C GLY A 313 -17.82 -11.48 -23.59
N VAL A 314 -16.81 -10.69 -23.28
CA VAL A 314 -15.41 -11.14 -23.28
C VAL A 314 -15.13 -11.94 -22.02
N MET A 315 -14.79 -13.22 -22.20
CA MET A 315 -14.39 -14.13 -21.11
C MET A 315 -12.88 -14.28 -21.09
N VAL A 316 -12.28 -14.21 -19.90
CA VAL A 316 -10.84 -14.38 -19.68
C VAL A 316 -10.61 -15.52 -18.68
N ASP A 317 -9.54 -16.29 -18.88
CA ASP A 317 -9.06 -17.23 -17.87
C ASP A 317 -8.20 -16.46 -16.86
N VAL A 318 -8.65 -16.40 -15.60
CA VAL A 318 -7.96 -15.70 -14.52
C VAL A 318 -7.27 -16.66 -13.54
N SER A 319 -7.17 -17.94 -13.94
CA SER A 319 -6.44 -18.91 -13.16
C SER A 319 -4.91 -18.74 -13.30
N PRO A 320 -4.13 -19.29 -12.37
CA PRO A 320 -2.67 -19.29 -12.48
C PRO A 320 -2.09 -19.92 -13.76
N ASN A 321 -2.88 -20.65 -14.54
CA ASN A 321 -2.42 -21.17 -15.83
C ASN A 321 -2.09 -20.08 -16.85
N THR A 322 -2.68 -18.90 -16.72
CA THR A 322 -2.64 -17.84 -17.75
C THR A 322 -2.23 -16.48 -17.19
N ILE A 323 -2.31 -16.26 -15.88
CA ILE A 323 -1.92 -15.00 -15.25
C ILE A 323 -0.80 -15.23 -14.24
N GLY A 324 -0.07 -14.16 -13.94
CA GLY A 324 1.10 -14.20 -13.04
C GLY A 324 2.39 -14.60 -13.76
N ASN A 325 3.46 -14.73 -12.98
CA ASN A 325 4.81 -15.04 -13.48
C ASN A 325 5.28 -14.02 -14.54
N ALA A 326 4.97 -12.74 -14.34
CA ALA A 326 5.34 -11.66 -15.25
C ALA A 326 6.77 -11.15 -14.93
N ALA A 327 7.62 -11.07 -15.95
CA ALA A 327 8.93 -10.45 -15.81
C ALA A 327 8.82 -8.93 -15.98
N LEU A 328 9.34 -8.16 -15.00
CA LEU A 328 9.30 -6.70 -15.10
C LEU A 328 10.18 -6.20 -16.27
N PRO A 329 9.67 -5.23 -17.07
CA PRO A 329 10.41 -4.68 -18.19
C PRO A 329 11.65 -3.93 -17.73
N ALA A 330 12.77 -4.10 -18.43
CA ALA A 330 14.03 -3.45 -18.07
C ALA A 330 14.01 -1.95 -18.37
N SER A 331 13.26 -1.53 -19.39
CA SER A 331 13.22 -0.13 -19.85
C SER A 331 11.81 0.28 -20.34
N PRO A 332 11.52 1.59 -20.44
CA PRO A 332 10.26 2.09 -21.00
C PRO A 332 9.96 1.61 -22.44
N ALA A 333 10.99 1.24 -23.21
CA ALA A 333 10.82 0.74 -24.57
C ALA A 333 10.11 -0.64 -24.63
N GLU A 334 10.08 -1.37 -23.51
CA GLU A 334 9.45 -2.68 -23.38
C GLU A 334 8.01 -2.60 -22.80
N TRP A 335 7.52 -1.41 -22.43
CA TRP A 335 6.22 -1.28 -21.80
C TRP A 335 5.06 -1.65 -22.72
N ASP A 336 5.16 -1.38 -24.03
CA ASP A 336 4.13 -1.80 -25.00
C ASP A 336 4.09 -3.33 -25.20
N ASP A 337 5.20 -4.03 -24.92
CA ASP A 337 5.27 -5.49 -24.92
C ASP A 337 4.88 -6.10 -23.57
N PHE A 338 4.92 -5.31 -22.48
CA PHE A 338 4.57 -5.76 -21.14
C PHE A 338 3.06 -5.66 -20.86
N TYR A 339 2.42 -4.55 -21.24
CA TYR A 339 0.99 -4.37 -21.00
C TYR A 339 0.15 -4.77 -22.22
N ASP A 340 -0.92 -5.53 -21.99
CA ASP A 340 -1.90 -5.79 -23.03
C ASP A 340 -2.87 -4.60 -23.19
N PHE A 341 -2.50 -3.68 -24.06
CA PHE A 341 -3.28 -2.48 -24.32
C PHE A 341 -4.71 -2.80 -24.81
N ASP A 342 -4.88 -3.88 -25.56
CA ASP A 342 -6.13 -4.21 -26.25
C ASP A 342 -7.11 -5.04 -25.41
N ASN A 343 -6.62 -5.78 -24.43
CA ASN A 343 -7.45 -6.63 -23.59
C ASN A 343 -7.39 -6.29 -22.08
N GLY A 344 -6.38 -5.55 -21.65
CA GLY A 344 -6.13 -5.22 -20.23
C GLY A 344 -5.26 -6.27 -19.54
N GLY A 345 -4.48 -5.81 -18.55
CA GLY A 345 -3.54 -6.66 -17.81
C GLY A 345 -2.12 -6.60 -18.36
N ASP A 346 -1.31 -7.55 -17.93
CA ASP A 346 0.06 -7.76 -18.42
C ASP A 346 0.22 -9.12 -19.11
N TRP A 347 1.34 -9.29 -19.82
CA TRP A 347 1.68 -10.55 -20.48
C TRP A 347 2.45 -11.48 -19.53
N GLY A 348 1.81 -11.95 -18.45
CA GLY A 348 2.35 -13.00 -17.61
C GLY A 348 2.40 -14.36 -18.33
N GLU A 349 3.40 -15.17 -18.03
CA GLU A 349 3.55 -16.51 -18.64
C GLU A 349 2.68 -17.57 -17.95
N GLY A 350 2.12 -17.26 -16.77
CA GLY A 350 1.40 -18.20 -15.92
C GLY A 350 2.27 -19.38 -15.44
N TYR A 351 1.61 -20.40 -14.90
CA TYR A 351 2.26 -21.59 -14.35
C TYR A 351 1.62 -22.87 -14.90
N THR A 352 2.34 -23.66 -15.64
CA THR A 352 1.84 -24.93 -16.21
C THR A 352 1.41 -25.91 -15.13
N ILE A 353 2.08 -25.91 -13.97
CA ILE A 353 1.81 -26.71 -12.80
C ILE A 353 2.10 -25.90 -11.55
N ASN A 354 1.44 -26.25 -10.44
CA ASN A 354 1.73 -25.69 -9.12
C ASN A 354 3.17 -26.06 -8.71
N PRO A 355 4.05 -25.08 -8.44
CA PRO A 355 5.47 -25.32 -8.17
C PRO A 355 5.72 -26.02 -6.82
N VAL A 356 4.74 -26.04 -5.91
CA VAL A 356 4.85 -26.66 -4.59
C VAL A 356 4.28 -28.09 -4.60
N THR A 357 3.07 -28.27 -5.15
CA THR A 357 2.36 -29.56 -5.12
C THR A 357 2.63 -30.43 -6.35
N GLY A 358 3.03 -29.83 -7.49
CA GLY A 358 3.22 -30.52 -8.77
C GLY A 358 1.93 -30.84 -9.52
N GLU A 359 0.76 -30.40 -9.01
CA GLU A 359 -0.54 -30.62 -9.64
C GLU A 359 -0.92 -29.46 -10.57
N PRO A 360 -1.74 -29.65 -11.60
CA PRO A 360 -2.23 -28.57 -12.46
C PRO A 360 -3.22 -27.68 -11.70
N TYR A 361 -3.31 -26.39 -12.11
CA TYR A 361 -4.38 -25.51 -11.66
C TYR A 361 -5.65 -25.70 -12.47
N ASP A 362 -6.81 -25.51 -11.85
CA ASP A 362 -8.09 -25.50 -12.53
C ASP A 362 -8.29 -24.19 -13.31
N VAL A 363 -8.88 -24.28 -14.50
CA VAL A 363 -9.22 -23.12 -15.35
C VAL A 363 -10.36 -22.33 -14.70
N GLN A 364 -10.23 -21.00 -14.65
CA GLN A 364 -11.26 -20.11 -14.12
C GLN A 364 -11.64 -19.04 -15.15
N MET A 365 -12.69 -19.32 -15.94
CA MET A 365 -13.21 -18.40 -16.94
C MET A 365 -14.22 -17.43 -16.32
N VAL A 366 -13.93 -16.13 -16.38
CA VAL A 366 -14.78 -15.05 -15.84
C VAL A 366 -14.97 -13.93 -16.86
N PRO A 367 -16.04 -13.12 -16.76
CA PRO A 367 -16.16 -11.90 -17.56
C PRO A 367 -14.99 -10.96 -17.27
N ARG A 368 -14.36 -10.45 -18.35
CA ARG A 368 -13.23 -9.51 -18.20
C ARG A 368 -13.62 -8.28 -17.38
N GLY A 369 -14.83 -7.74 -17.62
CA GLY A 369 -15.32 -6.57 -16.91
C GLY A 369 -15.48 -6.81 -15.41
N ASP A 370 -15.94 -7.99 -15.01
CA ASP A 370 -15.98 -8.36 -13.58
C ASP A 370 -14.59 -8.41 -12.97
N TYR A 371 -13.65 -9.08 -13.65
CA TYR A 371 -12.29 -9.19 -13.16
C TYR A 371 -11.61 -7.82 -12.97
N GLY A 372 -11.71 -6.92 -13.97
CA GLY A 372 -11.14 -5.58 -13.88
C GLY A 372 -11.73 -4.75 -12.75
N ARG A 373 -13.08 -4.82 -12.54
CA ARG A 373 -13.79 -4.14 -11.45
C ARG A 373 -13.40 -4.70 -10.08
N ILE A 374 -13.34 -6.03 -9.96
CA ILE A 374 -12.88 -6.71 -8.73
C ILE A 374 -11.46 -6.26 -8.37
N LEU A 375 -10.52 -6.28 -9.32
CA LEU A 375 -9.16 -5.82 -9.04
C LEU A 375 -9.14 -4.38 -8.54
N ALA A 376 -9.89 -3.49 -9.22
CA ALA A 376 -9.95 -2.08 -8.86
C ALA A 376 -10.50 -1.87 -7.44
N GLU A 377 -11.46 -2.68 -6.97
CA GLU A 377 -12.06 -2.55 -5.64
C GLU A 377 -11.31 -3.33 -4.57
N PHE A 378 -10.84 -4.55 -4.83
CA PHE A 378 -10.09 -5.37 -3.86
C PHE A 378 -8.83 -4.66 -3.38
N TRP A 379 -8.04 -4.11 -4.31
CA TRP A 379 -6.80 -3.41 -3.98
C TRP A 379 -6.97 -1.90 -3.75
N ALA A 380 -8.22 -1.39 -3.75
CA ALA A 380 -8.46 0.04 -3.55
C ALA A 380 -8.32 0.49 -2.10
N ASP A 381 -8.35 -0.45 -1.17
CA ASP A 381 -8.38 -0.17 0.26
C ASP A 381 -9.55 0.77 0.61
N GLY A 382 -10.78 0.28 0.34
CA GLY A 382 -12.03 1.00 0.64
C GLY A 382 -12.34 1.08 2.13
N PRO A 383 -13.57 1.46 2.51
CA PRO A 383 -14.02 1.44 3.90
C PRO A 383 -13.73 0.09 4.55
N ASP A 384 -13.35 0.11 5.82
CA ASP A 384 -12.97 -1.06 6.62
C ASP A 384 -11.66 -1.73 6.16
N SER A 385 -10.81 -1.03 5.37
CA SER A 385 -9.50 -1.52 4.93
C SER A 385 -8.37 -0.98 5.80
N GLU A 386 -7.30 -1.77 5.88
CA GLU A 386 -6.08 -1.44 6.62
C GLU A 386 -5.16 -0.46 5.87
N THR A 387 -5.57 0.12 4.75
CA THR A 387 -4.74 0.86 3.79
C THR A 387 -3.60 0.00 3.20
N PRO A 388 -2.94 0.41 2.09
CA PRO A 388 -1.99 -0.45 1.38
C PRO A 388 -0.90 -1.10 2.25
N PRO A 389 -0.25 -0.38 3.18
CA PRO A 389 0.77 -1.02 4.02
C PRO A 389 0.20 -2.05 4.99
N GLY A 390 -1.00 -1.80 5.57
CA GLY A 390 -1.65 -2.74 6.48
C GLY A 390 -2.22 -3.96 5.77
N HIS A 391 -2.68 -3.80 4.53
CA HIS A 391 -3.16 -4.92 3.71
C HIS A 391 -2.11 -6.04 3.57
N TRP A 392 -0.84 -5.66 3.39
CA TRP A 392 0.24 -6.64 3.34
C TRP A 392 0.53 -7.30 4.70
N PHE A 393 0.22 -6.65 5.82
CA PHE A 393 0.21 -7.31 7.14
C PHE A 393 -0.93 -8.34 7.23
N GLY A 394 -2.10 -8.07 6.68
CA GLY A 394 -3.19 -9.04 6.56
C GLY A 394 -2.77 -10.27 5.73
N ILE A 395 -2.14 -10.07 4.57
CA ILE A 395 -1.62 -11.15 3.71
C ILE A 395 -0.56 -11.98 4.43
N LEU A 396 0.43 -11.34 5.09
CA LEU A 396 1.47 -12.07 5.81
C LEU A 396 0.93 -12.86 7.00
N ASN A 397 -0.06 -12.32 7.70
CA ASN A 397 -0.74 -12.97 8.81
C ASN A 397 -1.42 -14.26 8.33
N LYS A 398 -2.23 -14.16 7.26
CA LYS A 398 -2.87 -15.32 6.64
C LYS A 398 -1.84 -16.34 6.16
N THR A 399 -0.78 -15.89 5.47
CA THR A 399 0.31 -16.76 5.02
C THR A 399 0.93 -17.52 6.18
N THR A 400 1.22 -16.83 7.28
CA THR A 400 1.81 -17.43 8.48
C THR A 400 0.84 -18.42 9.15
N ASP A 401 -0.47 -18.14 9.18
CA ASP A 401 -1.49 -19.02 9.75
C ASP A 401 -1.64 -20.34 8.96
N GLU A 402 -1.30 -20.34 7.67
CA GLU A 402 -1.30 -21.53 6.80
C GLU A 402 -0.01 -22.35 6.89
N MET A 403 1.06 -21.85 7.58
CA MET A 403 2.34 -22.56 7.73
C MET A 403 2.37 -23.45 8.98
N ASP A 404 2.88 -24.68 8.82
CA ASP A 404 3.16 -25.55 9.94
C ASP A 404 4.36 -25.04 10.76
N GLN A 405 4.39 -25.33 12.08
CA GLN A 405 5.50 -24.96 12.99
C GLN A 405 6.88 -25.40 12.46
N ALA A 406 6.96 -26.51 11.73
CA ALA A 406 8.22 -27.02 11.16
C ALA A 406 8.73 -26.18 9.97
N GLU A 407 7.87 -25.33 9.39
CA GLU A 407 8.17 -24.47 8.26
C GLU A 407 8.63 -23.08 8.70
N LEU A 408 8.44 -22.70 9.96
CA LEU A 408 8.80 -21.40 10.50
C LEU A 408 10.34 -21.24 10.62
N ARG A 409 11.01 -21.20 9.47
CA ARG A 409 12.46 -21.06 9.32
C ARG A 409 12.77 -19.74 8.66
N ILE A 410 13.38 -18.83 9.40
CA ILE A 410 13.71 -17.50 8.91
C ILE A 410 14.73 -17.62 7.76
N GLY A 411 14.37 -17.09 6.59
CA GLY A 411 15.14 -17.28 5.36
C GLY A 411 15.02 -18.68 4.73
N GLY A 412 14.10 -19.52 5.21
CA GLY A 412 13.93 -20.90 4.77
C GLY A 412 15.02 -21.87 5.25
N GLU A 413 15.94 -21.40 6.08
CA GLU A 413 17.14 -22.15 6.51
C GLU A 413 17.19 -22.33 8.04
N GLY A 414 18.09 -23.16 8.52
CA GLY A 414 18.31 -23.38 9.95
C GLY A 414 17.21 -24.19 10.63
N ASN A 415 17.11 -24.06 11.95
CA ASN A 415 16.08 -24.69 12.76
C ASN A 415 14.79 -23.86 12.76
N PRO A 416 13.60 -24.50 12.89
CA PRO A 416 12.38 -23.76 13.12
C PRO A 416 12.46 -22.93 14.39
N VAL A 417 12.04 -21.67 14.32
CA VAL A 417 11.92 -20.77 15.49
C VAL A 417 10.56 -20.91 16.15
N SER A 418 10.40 -20.38 17.37
CA SER A 418 9.08 -20.29 18.00
C SER A 418 8.14 -19.40 17.20
N ARG A 419 6.82 -19.61 17.33
CA ARG A 419 5.83 -18.75 16.67
C ARG A 419 5.99 -17.28 17.08
N LEU A 420 6.23 -17.00 18.35
CA LEU A 420 6.44 -15.64 18.84
C LEU A 420 7.68 -15.00 18.22
N GLU A 421 8.80 -15.70 18.14
CA GLU A 421 10.02 -15.20 17.51
C GLU A 421 9.80 -14.92 16.02
N TRP A 422 9.08 -15.82 15.32
CA TRP A 422 8.70 -15.64 13.93
C TRP A 422 7.88 -14.35 13.74
N ASP A 423 6.79 -14.21 14.48
CA ASP A 423 5.87 -13.08 14.37
C ASP A 423 6.59 -11.75 14.65
N ILE A 424 7.37 -11.68 15.71
CA ILE A 424 8.09 -10.47 16.12
C ILE A 424 9.11 -10.04 15.07
N LYS A 425 9.93 -10.95 14.57
CA LYS A 425 10.95 -10.65 13.55
C LYS A 425 10.31 -10.29 12.21
N LEU A 426 9.23 -10.98 11.85
CA LEU A 426 8.48 -10.70 10.60
C LEU A 426 7.82 -9.32 10.67
N TYR A 427 7.13 -8.98 11.76
CA TYR A 427 6.50 -7.67 11.92
C TYR A 427 7.53 -6.53 11.96
N PHE A 428 8.66 -6.72 12.64
CA PHE A 428 9.74 -5.75 12.66
C PHE A 428 10.28 -5.48 11.25
N THR A 429 10.56 -6.53 10.49
CA THR A 429 11.06 -6.44 9.12
C THR A 429 10.04 -5.79 8.19
N MET A 430 8.80 -6.27 8.20
CA MET A 430 7.74 -5.76 7.34
C MET A 430 7.37 -4.32 7.71
N GLY A 431 7.32 -3.98 8.99
CA GLY A 431 7.06 -2.63 9.46
C GLY A 431 8.10 -1.63 8.95
N GLY A 432 9.39 -1.96 9.10
CA GLY A 432 10.50 -1.16 8.56
C GLY A 432 10.42 -1.00 7.05
N ASN A 433 10.14 -2.08 6.34
CA ASN A 433 9.95 -2.10 4.88
C ASN A 433 8.80 -1.19 4.43
N MET A 434 7.63 -1.28 5.07
CA MET A 434 6.48 -0.44 4.71
C MET A 434 6.76 1.03 4.97
N HIS A 435 7.46 1.33 6.06
CA HIS A 435 7.87 2.69 6.39
C HIS A 435 8.81 3.26 5.32
N ASP A 436 9.83 2.53 4.92
CA ASP A 436 10.76 2.95 3.87
C ASP A 436 10.06 3.10 2.51
N ALA A 437 9.15 2.20 2.18
CA ALA A 437 8.33 2.31 0.96
C ALA A 437 7.47 3.59 0.97
N ALA A 438 6.93 3.98 2.14
CA ALA A 438 6.22 5.25 2.30
C ALA A 438 7.13 6.46 2.07
N VAL A 439 8.31 6.49 2.73
CA VAL A 439 9.28 7.58 2.61
C VAL A 439 9.72 7.74 1.16
N ALA A 440 10.05 6.66 0.47
CA ALA A 440 10.50 6.67 -0.91
C ALA A 440 9.39 7.11 -1.89
N ALA A 441 8.21 6.47 -1.81
CA ALA A 441 7.10 6.77 -2.73
C ALA A 441 6.57 8.20 -2.54
N TRP A 442 6.38 8.65 -1.30
CA TRP A 442 5.91 10.02 -1.04
C TRP A 442 6.98 11.08 -1.27
N GLY A 443 8.27 10.74 -1.09
CA GLY A 443 9.38 11.58 -1.55
C GLY A 443 9.28 11.88 -3.05
N CYS A 444 9.04 10.85 -3.87
CA CYS A 444 8.76 11.03 -5.31
C CYS A 444 7.52 11.87 -5.57
N LYS A 445 6.40 11.59 -4.86
CA LYS A 445 5.13 12.31 -5.03
C LYS A 445 5.29 13.79 -4.71
N GLY A 446 6.00 14.13 -3.64
CA GLY A 446 6.30 15.50 -3.27
C GLY A 446 7.23 16.20 -4.29
N ALA A 447 8.32 15.53 -4.69
CA ALA A 447 9.32 16.12 -5.58
C ALA A 447 8.80 16.33 -7.00
N TYR A 448 8.17 15.33 -7.60
CA TYR A 448 7.70 15.37 -8.99
C TYR A 448 6.29 15.98 -9.14
N ASP A 449 5.46 15.90 -8.09
CA ASP A 449 4.12 16.51 -8.03
C ASP A 449 3.26 16.19 -9.27
N TYR A 450 3.23 14.94 -9.69
CA TYR A 450 2.74 14.51 -11.00
C TYR A 450 1.21 14.41 -11.07
N ILE A 451 0.67 14.76 -12.22
CA ILE A 451 -0.76 14.80 -12.52
C ILE A 451 -1.45 13.43 -12.40
N ARG A 452 -2.75 13.42 -12.06
CA ARG A 452 -3.62 12.24 -12.07
C ARG A 452 -4.35 12.07 -13.41
N PRO A 453 -4.69 10.82 -13.81
CA PRO A 453 -5.37 10.56 -15.09
C PRO A 453 -6.67 11.34 -15.28
N VAL A 454 -7.48 11.54 -14.25
CA VAL A 454 -8.74 12.28 -14.37
C VAL A 454 -8.51 13.73 -14.82
N SER A 455 -7.49 14.39 -14.29
CA SER A 455 -7.11 15.75 -14.71
C SER A 455 -6.51 15.75 -16.11
N ALA A 456 -5.61 14.79 -16.40
CA ALA A 456 -4.92 14.70 -17.68
C ALA A 456 -5.87 14.35 -18.84
N ILE A 457 -6.68 13.29 -18.70
CA ILE A 457 -7.57 12.79 -19.76
C ILE A 457 -8.63 13.85 -20.11
N ARG A 458 -9.28 14.45 -19.10
CA ARG A 458 -10.28 15.50 -19.35
C ARG A 458 -9.68 16.69 -20.08
N TRP A 459 -8.48 17.11 -19.69
CA TRP A 459 -7.79 18.23 -20.34
C TRP A 459 -7.32 17.87 -21.76
N LEU A 460 -6.73 16.67 -21.98
CA LEU A 460 -6.31 16.20 -23.31
C LEU A 460 -7.47 16.16 -24.31
N CYS A 461 -8.69 15.93 -23.84
CA CYS A 461 -9.92 15.87 -24.65
C CYS A 461 -10.68 17.19 -24.70
N GLU A 462 -10.24 18.23 -23.97
CA GLU A 462 -11.00 19.47 -23.80
C GLU A 462 -11.23 20.17 -25.14
N ASN A 463 -12.46 20.68 -25.34
CA ASN A 463 -12.86 21.36 -26.56
C ASN A 463 -12.63 20.55 -27.85
N GLY A 464 -12.54 19.21 -27.76
CA GLY A 464 -12.34 18.33 -28.89
C GLY A 464 -10.94 18.30 -29.46
N GLN A 465 -9.94 18.79 -28.71
CA GLN A 465 -8.55 18.79 -29.18
C GLN A 465 -8.04 17.35 -29.39
N CYS A 466 -7.40 17.13 -30.53
CA CYS A 466 -6.75 15.86 -30.85
C CYS A 466 -5.42 16.11 -31.57
N SER A 467 -4.51 15.14 -31.51
CA SER A 467 -3.17 15.26 -32.12
C SER A 467 -3.12 14.87 -33.61
N ASP A 468 -4.27 14.60 -34.26
CA ASP A 468 -4.31 14.34 -35.70
C ASP A 468 -4.28 15.65 -36.50
N PRO A 469 -3.19 15.95 -37.26
CA PRO A 469 -3.05 17.19 -38.00
C PRO A 469 -3.99 17.32 -39.19
N THR A 470 -4.75 16.26 -39.53
CA THR A 470 -5.74 16.30 -40.61
C THR A 470 -7.12 16.77 -40.15
N GLU A 471 -7.32 16.81 -38.82
CA GLU A 471 -8.60 17.19 -38.23
C GLU A 471 -8.69 18.68 -37.91
N PRO A 472 -9.89 19.28 -38.00
CA PRO A 472 -10.08 20.72 -37.72
C PRO A 472 -9.75 21.12 -36.27
N SER A 473 -9.84 20.18 -35.33
CA SER A 473 -9.57 20.35 -33.91
C SER A 473 -8.13 19.98 -33.53
N TYR A 474 -7.22 19.91 -34.51
CA TYR A 474 -5.83 19.62 -34.26
C TYR A 474 -5.21 20.51 -33.19
N ASN A 475 -4.64 19.86 -32.21
CA ASN A 475 -3.76 20.48 -31.21
C ASN A 475 -2.63 19.48 -30.90
N VAL A 476 -1.39 19.93 -30.97
CA VAL A 476 -0.22 19.07 -30.71
C VAL A 476 -0.30 18.42 -29.32
N ASP A 477 -0.91 19.09 -28.35
CA ASP A 477 -1.10 18.61 -26.98
C ASP A 477 -2.38 17.78 -26.79
N GLY A 478 -3.21 17.63 -27.83
CA GLY A 478 -4.44 16.84 -27.78
C GLY A 478 -4.18 15.35 -27.70
N ILE A 479 -5.23 14.58 -27.34
CA ILE A 479 -5.20 13.12 -27.26
C ILE A 479 -5.03 12.50 -28.67
N ASN A 480 -4.39 11.33 -28.78
CA ASN A 480 -4.33 10.60 -30.04
C ASN A 480 -5.67 9.89 -30.31
N LEU A 481 -6.13 9.94 -31.57
CA LEU A 481 -7.32 9.21 -31.99
C LEU A 481 -6.97 7.74 -32.21
N ILE A 482 -7.78 6.85 -31.64
CA ILE A 482 -7.64 5.39 -31.74
C ILE A 482 -8.99 4.84 -32.21
N PRO A 483 -9.05 4.23 -33.42
CA PRO A 483 -10.29 3.67 -33.95
C PRO A 483 -10.97 2.73 -32.94
N ASP A 484 -12.28 2.84 -32.81
CA ASP A 484 -13.14 2.07 -31.89
C ASP A 484 -12.89 2.29 -30.38
N LYS A 485 -11.99 3.23 -30.01
CA LYS A 485 -11.64 3.54 -28.61
C LYS A 485 -11.70 5.04 -28.32
N ILE A 486 -11.03 5.86 -29.13
CA ILE A 486 -10.92 7.33 -28.97
C ILE A 486 -11.19 7.97 -30.34
N GLU A 487 -12.33 8.63 -30.50
CA GLU A 487 -12.78 9.13 -31.78
C GLU A 487 -13.29 10.56 -31.71
N LEU A 488 -13.24 11.29 -32.82
CA LEU A 488 -13.97 12.54 -32.97
C LEU A 488 -15.46 12.25 -33.22
N VAL A 489 -16.31 12.96 -32.49
CA VAL A 489 -17.74 13.04 -32.78
C VAL A 489 -17.93 13.82 -34.07
N THR A 490 -18.46 13.17 -35.10
CA THR A 490 -18.70 13.78 -36.41
C THR A 490 -20.18 13.87 -36.71
N PHE A 491 -20.57 14.75 -37.62
CA PHE A 491 -21.95 14.80 -38.09
C PHE A 491 -22.46 13.46 -38.63
N LYS A 492 -21.60 12.64 -39.26
CA LYS A 492 -21.95 11.30 -39.71
C LYS A 492 -22.18 10.34 -38.56
N SER A 493 -21.30 10.31 -37.58
CA SER A 493 -21.39 9.38 -36.44
C SER A 493 -22.54 9.71 -35.47
N THR A 494 -23.11 10.93 -35.54
CA THR A 494 -24.27 11.35 -34.73
C THR A 494 -25.63 11.09 -35.39
N GLN A 495 -25.66 10.53 -36.62
CA GLN A 495 -26.93 10.22 -37.26
C GLN A 495 -27.69 9.09 -36.55
N PRO A 496 -29.02 9.04 -36.60
CA PRO A 496 -29.79 7.96 -35.97
C PRO A 496 -29.31 6.56 -36.40
N GLY A 497 -28.95 5.74 -35.41
CA GLY A 497 -28.40 4.40 -35.57
C GLY A 497 -26.88 4.30 -35.65
N GLU A 498 -26.17 5.43 -35.71
CA GLU A 498 -24.70 5.47 -35.64
C GLU A 498 -24.22 5.48 -34.20
N ARG A 499 -22.93 5.16 -34.01
CA ARG A 499 -22.32 4.94 -32.66
C ARG A 499 -22.37 6.13 -31.69
N HIS A 500 -22.33 7.37 -32.23
CA HIS A 500 -22.39 8.61 -31.45
C HIS A 500 -23.76 9.31 -31.53
N ALA A 501 -24.85 8.60 -31.92
CA ALA A 501 -26.15 9.22 -32.07
C ALA A 501 -26.67 9.97 -30.85
N HIS A 502 -26.33 9.44 -29.63
CA HIS A 502 -26.71 10.06 -28.36
C HIS A 502 -25.86 11.29 -28.01
N LEU A 503 -24.72 11.50 -28.69
CA LEU A 503 -23.86 12.66 -28.58
C LEU A 503 -24.13 13.75 -29.61
N ALA A 504 -25.29 13.69 -30.30
CA ALA A 504 -25.68 14.69 -31.28
C ALA A 504 -25.70 16.10 -30.66
N GLY A 505 -25.05 17.05 -31.35
CA GLY A 505 -24.81 18.42 -30.85
C GLY A 505 -23.44 18.61 -30.20
N SER A 506 -22.63 17.55 -30.12
CA SER A 506 -21.25 17.57 -29.64
C SER A 506 -20.25 17.31 -30.77
N GLU A 507 -20.64 17.57 -32.02
CA GLU A 507 -19.75 17.38 -33.16
C GLU A 507 -18.49 18.22 -33.04
N GLY A 508 -17.34 17.59 -33.27
CA GLY A 508 -16.01 18.18 -33.11
C GLY A 508 -15.38 17.95 -31.74
N LYS A 509 -16.10 17.34 -30.79
CA LYS A 509 -15.54 16.89 -29.51
C LYS A 509 -14.97 15.47 -29.61
N VAL A 510 -14.05 15.13 -28.69
CA VAL A 510 -13.51 13.78 -28.56
C VAL A 510 -14.49 12.91 -27.75
N ALA A 511 -14.79 11.72 -28.24
CA ALA A 511 -15.51 10.67 -27.52
C ALA A 511 -14.57 9.52 -27.17
N LEU A 512 -14.74 8.96 -25.98
CA LEU A 512 -14.05 7.78 -25.48
C LEU A 512 -15.06 6.64 -25.32
N TYR A 513 -14.70 5.43 -25.70
CA TYR A 513 -15.43 4.24 -25.28
C TYR A 513 -14.89 3.83 -23.91
N ALA A 514 -15.63 4.11 -22.85
CA ALA A 514 -15.19 4.01 -21.48
C ALA A 514 -16.35 3.63 -20.55
N TRP A 515 -16.04 3.28 -19.30
CA TRP A 515 -17.02 3.19 -18.22
C TRP A 515 -17.83 4.48 -18.14
N ARG A 516 -19.16 4.37 -18.10
CA ARG A 516 -20.05 5.53 -18.27
C ARG A 516 -20.07 6.48 -17.07
N GLY A 517 -19.51 6.04 -15.95
CA GLY A 517 -19.37 6.87 -14.76
C GLY A 517 -20.54 6.77 -13.78
N PRO A 518 -20.40 7.42 -12.61
CA PRO A 518 -21.32 7.28 -11.49
C PRO A 518 -22.73 7.83 -11.75
N ASP A 519 -22.92 8.69 -12.75
CA ASP A 519 -24.26 9.24 -13.12
C ASP A 519 -25.25 8.17 -13.59
N TYR A 520 -24.76 6.99 -13.91
CA TYR A 520 -25.56 5.84 -14.34
C TYR A 520 -25.90 4.88 -13.19
N ILE A 521 -25.41 5.17 -11.98
CA ILE A 521 -25.60 4.37 -10.76
C ILE A 521 -26.45 5.18 -9.79
N VAL A 522 -27.70 4.79 -9.58
CA VAL A 522 -28.59 5.40 -8.59
C VAL A 522 -28.55 4.60 -7.28
N ASP A 523 -28.54 3.27 -7.40
CA ASP A 523 -28.47 2.32 -6.31
C ASP A 523 -27.38 1.27 -6.63
N PRO A 524 -26.21 1.35 -5.97
CA PRO A 524 -25.10 0.42 -6.24
C PRO A 524 -25.43 -1.06 -6.00
N GLU A 525 -26.50 -1.38 -5.25
CA GLU A 525 -26.91 -2.77 -5.01
C GLU A 525 -27.63 -3.40 -6.22
N VAL A 526 -28.06 -2.59 -7.21
CA VAL A 526 -28.90 -3.07 -8.33
C VAL A 526 -28.58 -2.42 -9.68
N ASP A 527 -27.74 -1.40 -9.71
CA ASP A 527 -27.39 -0.67 -10.92
C ASP A 527 -25.94 -0.96 -11.32
N GLU A 528 -25.72 -1.08 -12.61
CA GLU A 528 -24.42 -1.19 -13.27
C GLU A 528 -24.28 -0.12 -14.33
N ALA A 529 -23.19 0.67 -14.29
CA ALA A 529 -22.97 1.70 -15.29
C ALA A 529 -22.68 1.12 -16.68
N GLY A 530 -21.89 0.05 -16.74
CA GLY A 530 -21.38 -0.52 -17.97
C GLY A 530 -20.50 0.45 -18.77
N ALA A 531 -20.09 0.07 -19.99
CA ALA A 531 -19.29 0.91 -20.87
C ALA A 531 -20.11 1.48 -22.04
N GLY A 532 -19.60 2.57 -22.62
CA GLY A 532 -20.20 3.20 -23.77
C GLY A 532 -19.44 4.44 -24.24
N TRP A 533 -19.91 5.02 -25.37
CA TRP A 533 -19.31 6.26 -25.85
C TRP A 533 -19.73 7.44 -24.98
N ILE A 534 -18.77 8.10 -24.35
CA ILE A 534 -18.93 9.31 -23.55
C ILE A 534 -18.04 10.41 -24.13
N LEU A 535 -18.32 11.68 -23.82
CA LEU A 535 -17.37 12.74 -24.11
C LEU A 535 -16.13 12.62 -23.22
N GLY A 536 -14.93 12.70 -23.78
CA GLY A 536 -13.68 12.59 -23.01
C GLY A 536 -13.54 13.65 -21.93
N GLU A 537 -14.14 14.83 -22.14
CA GLU A 537 -14.23 15.89 -21.14
C GLU A 537 -15.11 15.51 -19.90
N ASN A 538 -15.87 14.40 -19.98
CA ASN A 538 -16.71 13.86 -18.90
C ASN A 538 -16.16 12.53 -18.36
N TRP A 539 -14.95 12.13 -18.73
CA TRP A 539 -14.38 10.86 -18.30
C TRP A 539 -14.23 10.76 -16.78
N TRP A 540 -14.59 9.61 -16.23
CA TRP A 540 -14.40 9.25 -14.81
C TRP A 540 -13.55 8.00 -14.70
N PRO A 541 -12.63 7.94 -13.70
CA PRO A 541 -12.01 6.67 -13.31
C PRO A 541 -13.07 5.75 -12.69
N TYR A 542 -12.83 4.46 -12.68
CA TYR A 542 -13.68 3.50 -11.96
C TYR A 542 -13.47 3.68 -10.46
N GLN A 543 -14.14 4.68 -9.88
CA GLN A 543 -14.05 5.12 -8.48
C GLN A 543 -15.39 5.71 -8.02
N ARG A 544 -15.55 5.85 -6.70
CA ARG A 544 -16.72 6.51 -6.11
C ARG A 544 -16.77 8.00 -6.46
N PRO A 545 -17.95 8.61 -6.61
CA PRO A 545 -18.07 10.03 -6.90
C PRO A 545 -17.58 10.93 -5.74
N THR A 546 -17.52 10.38 -4.51
CA THR A 546 -17.02 11.08 -3.32
C THR A 546 -15.51 10.90 -3.09
N PHE A 547 -14.87 10.03 -3.91
CA PHE A 547 -13.43 9.73 -3.85
C PHE A 547 -12.94 9.35 -5.25
N VAL A 548 -12.75 10.31 -6.12
CA VAL A 548 -12.41 10.10 -7.55
C VAL A 548 -10.95 9.69 -7.74
N THR A 549 -10.06 10.17 -6.88
CA THR A 549 -8.65 9.78 -6.83
C THR A 549 -8.09 10.16 -5.46
N PRO A 550 -7.07 9.43 -4.96
CA PRO A 550 -6.39 9.83 -3.72
C PRO A 550 -5.86 11.27 -3.80
N PRO A 551 -5.97 12.08 -2.71
CA PRO A 551 -5.59 13.48 -2.71
C PRO A 551 -4.06 13.65 -2.59
N PHE A 552 -3.31 13.12 -3.54
CA PHE A 552 -1.86 13.26 -3.67
C PHE A 552 -1.41 12.93 -5.09
N ALA A 553 -0.20 13.38 -5.46
CA ALA A 553 0.38 13.18 -6.79
C ALA A 553 0.42 11.69 -7.21
N ALA A 554 0.38 11.47 -8.51
CA ALA A 554 0.32 10.12 -9.08
C ALA A 554 1.67 9.39 -8.98
N TYR A 555 2.75 9.99 -9.46
CA TYR A 555 4.08 9.37 -9.59
C TYR A 555 4.87 9.37 -8.27
N VAL A 556 5.41 8.21 -7.84
CA VAL A 556 5.17 6.84 -8.30
C VAL A 556 3.91 6.27 -7.65
N SER A 557 3.40 5.13 -8.16
CA SER A 557 2.30 4.41 -7.52
C SER A 557 2.74 3.88 -6.14
N GLY A 558 2.07 4.33 -5.07
CA GLY A 558 2.32 3.85 -3.72
C GLY A 558 2.02 2.36 -3.59
N HIS A 559 0.90 1.88 -4.14
CA HIS A 559 0.53 0.47 -4.15
C HIS A 559 1.61 -0.41 -4.80
N SER A 560 2.15 0.01 -5.96
CA SER A 560 3.22 -0.73 -6.65
C SER A 560 4.51 -0.79 -5.82
N THR A 561 4.84 0.30 -5.09
CA THR A 561 6.03 0.34 -4.24
C THR A 561 5.87 -0.52 -2.99
N TYR A 562 4.76 -0.37 -2.24
CA TYR A 562 4.45 -1.17 -1.06
C TYR A 562 4.39 -2.67 -1.39
N SER A 563 3.62 -3.02 -2.42
CA SER A 563 3.36 -4.41 -2.74
C SER A 563 4.61 -5.13 -3.21
N ARG A 564 5.41 -4.48 -4.06
CA ARG A 564 6.65 -5.10 -4.52
C ARG A 564 7.67 -5.26 -3.40
N SER A 565 7.84 -4.25 -2.55
CA SER A 565 8.75 -4.35 -1.40
C SER A 565 8.29 -5.41 -0.39
N ALA A 566 6.98 -5.54 -0.17
CA ALA A 566 6.41 -6.60 0.67
C ALA A 566 6.68 -7.99 0.10
N ALA A 567 6.49 -8.20 -1.20
CA ALA A 567 6.76 -9.47 -1.86
C ALA A 567 8.25 -9.88 -1.75
N GLU A 568 9.17 -8.91 -1.87
CA GLU A 568 10.61 -9.13 -1.64
C GLU A 568 10.87 -9.57 -0.19
N VAL A 569 10.31 -8.86 0.80
CA VAL A 569 10.48 -9.22 2.22
C VAL A 569 9.90 -10.59 2.52
N MET A 570 8.67 -10.87 2.07
CA MET A 570 8.05 -12.19 2.30
C MET A 570 8.88 -13.32 1.67
N THR A 571 9.39 -13.11 0.45
CA THR A 571 10.25 -14.07 -0.23
C THR A 571 11.54 -14.35 0.56
N LEU A 572 12.21 -13.29 1.00
CA LEU A 572 13.46 -13.40 1.76
C LEU A 572 13.25 -13.99 3.16
N PHE A 573 12.17 -13.59 3.84
CA PHE A 573 11.87 -14.03 5.19
C PHE A 573 11.43 -15.49 5.25
N THR A 574 10.53 -15.91 4.34
CA THR A 574 10.07 -17.31 4.28
C THR A 574 11.04 -18.26 3.59
N GLY A 575 12.00 -17.72 2.81
CA GLY A 575 12.89 -18.51 1.95
C GLY A 575 12.21 -19.08 0.71
N SER A 576 10.98 -18.66 0.41
CA SER A 576 10.21 -19.08 -0.76
C SER A 576 9.44 -17.89 -1.34
N GLN A 577 9.39 -17.78 -2.65
CA GLN A 577 8.52 -16.80 -3.31
C GLN A 577 7.04 -17.22 -3.36
N TYR A 578 6.76 -18.49 -3.07
CA TYR A 578 5.45 -19.09 -3.24
C TYR A 578 4.63 -19.04 -1.96
N PHE A 579 3.33 -18.80 -2.08
CA PHE A 579 2.38 -19.00 -0.99
C PHE A 579 2.42 -20.45 -0.48
N PRO A 580 2.03 -20.73 0.77
CA PRO A 580 1.86 -22.09 1.27
C PRO A 580 1.00 -22.91 0.30
N ASN A 581 1.38 -24.17 0.07
CA ASN A 581 0.75 -25.05 -0.91
C ASN A 581 0.79 -24.53 -2.37
N GLY A 582 1.51 -23.46 -2.66
CA GLY A 582 1.67 -22.86 -3.99
C GLY A 582 0.45 -22.11 -4.50
N ILE A 583 -0.41 -21.64 -3.58
CA ILE A 583 -1.56 -20.82 -3.94
C ILE A 583 -2.06 -19.99 -2.74
N GLY A 584 -2.24 -18.68 -2.95
CA GLY A 584 -3.02 -17.80 -2.10
C GLY A 584 -4.35 -17.49 -2.80
N GLU A 585 -5.45 -17.44 -2.06
CA GLU A 585 -6.79 -17.28 -2.64
C GLU A 585 -7.65 -16.29 -1.87
N PHE A 586 -8.54 -15.59 -2.62
CA PHE A 586 -9.58 -14.75 -2.05
C PHE A 586 -10.85 -14.84 -2.89
N LEU A 587 -11.98 -15.22 -2.28
CA LEU A 587 -13.27 -15.34 -2.94
C LEU A 587 -13.99 -13.99 -2.99
N CYS A 588 -14.40 -13.58 -4.18
CA CYS A 588 -15.27 -12.43 -4.43
C CYS A 588 -16.67 -12.95 -4.83
N PRO A 589 -17.64 -12.98 -3.90
CA PRO A 589 -18.95 -13.55 -4.16
C PRO A 589 -19.78 -12.73 -5.17
N MET A 590 -20.61 -13.42 -5.97
CA MET A 590 -21.53 -12.84 -6.94
C MET A 590 -22.48 -11.84 -6.26
N ASN A 591 -22.59 -10.61 -6.82
CA ASN A 591 -23.47 -9.53 -6.37
C ASN A 591 -23.34 -9.13 -4.88
N GLU A 592 -22.23 -9.50 -4.24
CA GLU A 592 -21.97 -9.18 -2.83
C GLU A 592 -20.63 -8.48 -2.64
N PHE A 593 -19.69 -8.62 -3.60
CA PHE A 593 -18.34 -8.10 -3.42
C PHE A 593 -18.17 -6.63 -3.83
N LEU A 594 -18.68 -6.23 -5.02
CA LEU A 594 -18.51 -4.86 -5.51
C LEU A 594 -19.39 -3.88 -4.70
N VAL A 595 -18.82 -2.72 -4.40
CA VAL A 595 -19.49 -1.67 -3.61
C VAL A 595 -19.72 -0.37 -4.42
N PHE A 596 -19.07 -0.23 -5.60
CA PHE A 596 -19.27 0.94 -6.45
C PHE A 596 -20.51 0.80 -7.34
N GLU A 597 -20.82 -0.41 -7.76
CA GLU A 597 -21.97 -0.80 -8.56
C GLU A 597 -22.28 -2.29 -8.37
N GLU A 598 -23.42 -2.78 -8.91
CA GLU A 598 -23.81 -4.19 -8.80
C GLU A 598 -22.74 -5.12 -9.39
N GLY A 599 -22.42 -6.22 -8.69
CA GLY A 599 -21.52 -7.25 -9.18
C GLY A 599 -20.65 -7.91 -8.10
N PRO A 600 -19.76 -8.80 -8.52
CA PRO A 600 -19.57 -9.33 -9.88
C PRO A 600 -20.74 -10.20 -10.34
N SER A 601 -20.87 -10.47 -11.64
CA SER A 601 -21.98 -11.26 -12.22
C SER A 601 -21.90 -12.76 -11.91
N MET A 602 -20.80 -13.23 -11.33
CA MET A 602 -20.55 -14.60 -10.85
C MET A 602 -19.51 -14.59 -9.74
N ASP A 603 -19.41 -15.69 -9.01
CA ASP A 603 -18.31 -15.88 -8.05
C ASP A 603 -16.97 -15.86 -8.79
N VAL A 604 -16.02 -15.09 -8.27
CA VAL A 604 -14.64 -14.98 -8.78
C VAL A 604 -13.67 -15.20 -7.65
N THR A 605 -12.69 -16.09 -7.82
CA THR A 605 -11.63 -16.28 -6.85
C THR A 605 -10.34 -15.64 -7.38
N LEU A 606 -9.83 -14.64 -6.68
CA LEU A 606 -8.48 -14.12 -6.94
C LEU A 606 -7.48 -15.18 -6.49
N GLN A 607 -6.49 -15.48 -7.31
CA GLN A 607 -5.51 -16.53 -7.08
C GLN A 607 -4.10 -16.05 -7.38
N TRP A 608 -3.15 -16.35 -6.49
CA TRP A 608 -1.74 -15.98 -6.63
C TRP A 608 -0.86 -17.17 -6.28
N VAL A 609 0.10 -17.49 -7.12
CA VAL A 609 1.07 -18.56 -6.86
C VAL A 609 2.22 -18.03 -6.01
N SER A 610 2.72 -16.86 -6.35
CA SER A 610 3.80 -16.18 -5.66
C SER A 610 3.35 -14.87 -5.04
N TYR A 611 4.12 -14.38 -4.05
CA TYR A 611 3.93 -13.03 -3.50
C TYR A 611 4.09 -11.95 -4.57
N TYR A 612 4.91 -12.22 -5.58
CA TYR A 612 5.09 -11.34 -6.74
C TYR A 612 3.81 -11.24 -7.57
N ASP A 613 3.08 -12.35 -7.77
CA ASP A 613 1.81 -12.32 -8.52
C ASP A 613 0.75 -11.45 -7.81
N ALA A 614 0.67 -11.54 -6.48
CA ALA A 614 -0.20 -10.66 -5.68
C ALA A 614 0.24 -9.19 -5.81
N SER A 615 1.54 -8.92 -5.75
CA SER A 615 2.11 -7.59 -5.93
C SER A 615 1.82 -7.02 -7.33
N ASP A 616 1.98 -7.82 -8.37
CA ASP A 616 1.74 -7.41 -9.75
C ASP A 616 0.26 -7.14 -9.99
N GLN A 617 -0.62 -7.98 -9.45
CA GLN A 617 -2.06 -7.76 -9.49
C GLN A 617 -2.48 -6.47 -8.76
N CYS A 618 -1.92 -6.21 -7.57
CA CYS A 618 -2.13 -4.95 -6.84
C CYS A 618 -1.72 -3.74 -7.67
N SER A 619 -0.59 -3.81 -8.35
CA SER A 619 -0.08 -2.75 -9.21
C SER A 619 -1.00 -2.48 -10.41
N LEU A 620 -1.43 -3.54 -11.12
CA LEU A 620 -2.36 -3.44 -12.26
C LEU A 620 -3.72 -2.89 -11.86
N SER A 621 -4.18 -3.18 -10.65
CA SER A 621 -5.47 -2.71 -10.12
C SER A 621 -5.63 -1.19 -10.19
N ARG A 622 -4.51 -0.45 -10.09
CA ARG A 622 -4.51 1.02 -10.11
C ARG A 622 -4.76 1.57 -11.51
N ILE A 623 -4.35 0.84 -12.54
CA ILE A 623 -4.63 1.18 -13.94
C ILE A 623 -6.09 0.85 -14.25
N TRP A 624 -6.59 -0.32 -13.83
CA TRP A 624 -8.01 -0.70 -13.92
C TRP A 624 -8.92 0.29 -13.20
N GLY A 625 -8.54 0.73 -12.01
CA GLY A 625 -9.24 1.75 -11.23
C GLY A 625 -9.14 3.16 -11.81
N GLY A 626 -8.34 3.37 -12.86
CA GLY A 626 -8.25 4.63 -13.58
C GLY A 626 -7.48 5.75 -12.88
N ILE A 627 -6.66 5.44 -11.86
CA ILE A 627 -6.00 6.46 -11.02
C ILE A 627 -4.49 6.56 -11.19
N HIS A 628 -3.89 5.65 -11.95
CA HIS A 628 -2.47 5.68 -12.29
C HIS A 628 -2.24 5.29 -13.76
N PRO A 629 -1.46 6.04 -14.54
CA PRO A 629 -0.94 5.58 -15.82
C PRO A 629 0.25 4.63 -15.60
N ARG A 630 0.64 3.90 -16.64
CA ARG A 630 1.73 2.90 -16.57
C ARG A 630 3.09 3.48 -16.16
N VAL A 631 3.32 4.76 -16.39
CA VAL A 631 4.54 5.47 -15.98
C VAL A 631 4.70 5.51 -14.46
N ASP A 632 3.61 5.43 -13.69
CA ASP A 632 3.65 5.42 -12.23
C ASP A 632 3.92 4.03 -11.67
N ASP A 633 3.54 2.98 -12.41
CA ASP A 633 3.55 1.59 -11.96
C ASP A 633 4.95 0.97 -11.95
N ILE A 634 5.58 0.80 -13.11
CA ILE A 634 6.88 0.11 -13.21
C ILE A 634 7.98 0.76 -12.36
N PRO A 635 8.14 2.11 -12.34
CA PRO A 635 9.11 2.73 -11.44
C PRO A 635 8.83 2.43 -9.96
N GLY A 636 7.56 2.41 -9.54
CA GLY A 636 7.17 2.03 -8.18
C GLY A 636 7.57 0.59 -7.83
N ARG A 637 7.29 -0.39 -8.73
CA ARG A 637 7.74 -1.78 -8.55
C ARG A 637 9.27 -1.88 -8.48
N LYS A 638 10.01 -1.15 -9.32
CA LYS A 638 11.49 -1.15 -9.30
C LYS A 638 12.04 -0.55 -8.01
N MET A 639 11.41 0.46 -7.45
CA MET A 639 11.77 0.98 -6.12
C MET A 639 11.53 -0.09 -5.04
N GLY A 640 10.40 -0.79 -5.07
CA GLY A 640 10.09 -1.88 -4.15
C GLY A 640 11.11 -3.02 -4.19
N GLN A 641 11.64 -3.36 -5.39
CA GLN A 641 12.72 -4.36 -5.54
C GLN A 641 14.01 -3.98 -4.82
N ILE A 642 14.27 -2.69 -4.60
CA ILE A 642 15.45 -2.21 -3.88
C ILE A 642 15.16 -2.14 -2.38
N ILE A 643 13.99 -1.63 -2.00
CA ILE A 643 13.62 -1.35 -0.60
C ILE A 643 13.50 -2.65 0.20
N GLY A 644 12.80 -3.66 -0.32
CA GLY A 644 12.54 -4.91 0.40
C GLY A 644 13.80 -5.62 0.87
N PRO A 645 14.78 -5.93 -0.01
CA PRO A 645 16.05 -6.53 0.40
C PRO A 645 16.83 -5.69 1.42
N ARG A 646 16.86 -4.36 1.29
CA ARG A 646 17.54 -3.49 2.24
C ARG A 646 16.90 -3.49 3.61
N ALA A 647 15.56 -3.48 3.67
CA ALA A 647 14.82 -3.59 4.91
C ALA A 647 15.07 -4.95 5.58
N TRP A 648 15.11 -6.03 4.80
CA TRP A 648 15.49 -7.36 5.28
C TRP A 648 16.90 -7.38 5.88
N ASP A 649 17.91 -6.90 5.15
CA ASP A 649 19.31 -6.89 5.61
C ASP A 649 19.46 -6.04 6.87
N LYS A 650 18.78 -4.88 6.91
CA LYS A 650 18.77 -4.01 8.09
C LYS A 650 18.14 -4.70 9.30
N ALA A 651 16.96 -5.30 9.14
CA ALA A 651 16.28 -6.02 10.22
C ALA A 651 17.14 -7.19 10.72
N LYS A 652 17.69 -7.98 9.79
CA LYS A 652 18.54 -9.13 10.10
C LYS A 652 19.75 -8.75 10.94
N SER A 653 20.33 -7.55 10.74
CA SER A 653 21.48 -7.08 11.53
C SER A 653 21.17 -6.89 13.02
N TYR A 654 19.90 -6.84 13.41
CA TYR A 654 19.50 -6.73 14.82
C TYR A 654 19.36 -8.08 15.53
N TRP A 655 19.02 -9.17 14.81
CA TRP A 655 18.89 -10.50 15.44
C TRP A 655 19.99 -11.49 15.06
N ILE A 656 20.87 -11.13 14.18
CA ILE A 656 22.11 -11.82 13.87
C ILE A 656 23.17 -10.70 13.73
N PRO A 657 23.65 -10.11 14.83
CA PRO A 657 24.67 -9.08 14.74
C PRO A 657 25.93 -9.70 14.12
N GLU A 658 26.42 -9.15 13.03
CA GLU A 658 27.65 -9.59 12.38
C GLU A 658 28.87 -9.54 13.32
N ASP A 659 28.78 -8.72 14.38
CA ASP A 659 29.88 -8.45 15.31
C ASP A 659 29.98 -9.38 16.53
N LEU A 660 28.93 -10.21 16.83
CA LEU A 660 28.98 -11.08 18.01
C LEU A 660 29.96 -12.23 17.89
N CYS A 661 30.25 -12.69 16.66
CA CYS A 661 31.22 -13.73 16.39
C CYS A 661 31.91 -13.59 15.01
N PRO A 662 32.74 -12.56 14.82
CA PRO A 662 33.41 -12.35 13.54
C PRO A 662 34.35 -13.50 13.16
N TRP A 663 34.69 -14.37 14.11
CA TRP A 663 35.55 -15.54 13.95
C TRP A 663 34.80 -16.87 13.68
N ASP A 664 33.47 -16.93 13.79
CA ASP A 664 32.64 -18.03 13.31
C ASP A 664 32.35 -17.81 11.83
N LEU A 665 33.28 -18.28 10.98
CA LEU A 665 33.28 -17.97 9.55
C LEU A 665 32.25 -18.75 8.74
N ASN A 666 31.82 -19.92 9.26
CA ASN A 666 30.81 -20.78 8.62
C ASN A 666 29.41 -20.63 9.25
N GLN A 667 29.30 -19.84 10.35
CA GLN A 667 28.05 -19.53 11.05
C GLN A 667 27.32 -20.77 11.62
N ASP A 668 28.04 -21.77 12.07
CA ASP A 668 27.48 -22.96 12.69
C ASP A 668 27.37 -22.90 14.22
N GLY A 669 27.78 -21.77 14.82
CA GLY A 669 27.75 -21.51 16.25
C GLY A 669 28.92 -22.09 17.03
N VAL A 670 29.95 -22.65 16.38
CA VAL A 670 31.12 -23.26 17.03
C VAL A 670 32.40 -22.91 16.30
N ILE A 671 33.34 -22.25 16.99
CA ILE A 671 34.65 -21.94 16.39
C ILE A 671 35.53 -23.17 16.38
N ASP A 672 35.67 -23.79 15.19
CA ASP A 672 36.40 -25.07 15.05
C ASP A 672 37.28 -25.17 13.76
N GLY A 673 37.57 -26.40 13.34
CA GLY A 673 38.41 -26.66 12.18
C GLY A 673 37.78 -26.24 10.86
N ILE A 674 36.47 -26.01 10.78
CA ILE A 674 35.80 -25.55 9.54
C ILE A 674 36.10 -24.06 9.35
N ASP A 675 35.99 -23.23 10.42
CA ASP A 675 36.35 -21.82 10.38
C ASP A 675 37.80 -21.61 10.02
N LEU A 676 38.67 -22.40 10.65
CA LEU A 676 40.12 -22.39 10.30
C LEU A 676 40.35 -22.73 8.83
N SER A 677 39.61 -23.71 8.27
CA SER A 677 39.76 -24.06 6.85
C SER A 677 39.25 -22.97 5.94
N THR A 678 38.20 -22.27 6.32
CA THR A 678 37.62 -21.12 5.63
C THR A 678 38.60 -19.95 5.62
N LEU A 679 39.18 -19.59 6.77
CA LEU A 679 40.20 -18.55 6.86
C LEU A 679 41.43 -18.88 6.00
N LEU A 680 41.94 -20.09 6.10
CA LEU A 680 43.12 -20.52 5.33
C LEU A 680 42.86 -20.57 3.81
N GLY A 681 41.60 -20.84 3.41
CA GLY A 681 41.17 -20.82 2.02
C GLY A 681 41.14 -19.41 1.40
N ALA A 682 41.00 -18.37 2.22
CA ALA A 682 40.96 -16.98 1.79
C ALA A 682 42.29 -16.23 2.00
N TRP A 683 43.36 -16.91 2.35
CA TRP A 683 44.64 -16.32 2.72
C TRP A 683 45.23 -15.40 1.65
N GLY A 684 45.45 -14.11 1.99
CA GLY A 684 46.01 -13.10 1.09
C GLY A 684 45.19 -11.81 1.06
N ALA A 685 45.39 -11.02 -0.01
CA ALA A 685 44.62 -9.78 -0.15
C ALA A 685 43.12 -10.09 -0.29
N CYS A 686 42.34 -9.40 0.49
CA CYS A 686 40.90 -9.56 0.57
C CYS A 686 40.28 -8.18 0.61
N ASP A 687 39.36 -7.94 -0.29
CA ASP A 687 38.61 -6.68 -0.33
C ASP A 687 37.19 -7.02 0.13
N ASP A 688 36.85 -6.63 1.37
CA ASP A 688 35.54 -6.84 1.98
C ASP A 688 35.15 -8.35 2.10
N CYS A 689 35.98 -9.18 2.73
CA CYS A 689 35.68 -10.59 2.96
C CYS A 689 35.69 -10.97 4.45
N ARG A 690 34.72 -11.75 4.88
CA ARG A 690 34.54 -12.21 6.27
C ARG A 690 35.77 -12.86 6.94
N PRO A 691 36.67 -13.61 6.22
CA PRO A 691 37.91 -14.12 6.82
C PRO A 691 38.95 -13.06 7.20
N ASP A 692 38.81 -11.81 6.75
CA ASP A 692 39.58 -10.66 7.24
C ASP A 692 38.91 -10.16 8.52
N ILE A 693 39.20 -10.83 9.63
CA ILE A 693 38.53 -10.64 10.93
C ILE A 693 38.88 -9.28 11.55
N ASN A 694 40.04 -8.72 11.20
CA ASN A 694 40.50 -7.45 11.71
C ASN A 694 40.30 -6.26 10.77
N ASP A 695 39.71 -6.50 9.63
CA ASP A 695 39.31 -5.51 8.62
C ASP A 695 40.48 -4.66 8.10
N ASP A 696 41.69 -5.30 7.95
CA ASP A 696 42.91 -4.63 7.46
C ASP A 696 43.13 -4.78 5.94
N GLY A 697 42.23 -5.46 5.24
CA GLY A 697 42.26 -5.74 3.78
C GLY A 697 43.12 -6.95 3.41
N VAL A 698 43.57 -7.74 4.38
CA VAL A 698 44.46 -8.89 4.13
C VAL A 698 44.26 -10.03 5.12
N VAL A 699 43.70 -11.14 4.69
CA VAL A 699 43.62 -12.35 5.54
C VAL A 699 45.03 -12.90 5.77
N ASN A 700 45.47 -12.86 7.01
CA ASN A 700 46.87 -13.16 7.40
C ASN A 700 46.99 -13.80 8.78
N GLY A 701 48.20 -13.74 9.40
CA GLY A 701 48.47 -14.34 10.69
C GLY A 701 47.83 -13.61 11.85
N LEU A 702 47.32 -12.37 11.68
CA LEU A 702 46.59 -11.61 12.71
C LEU A 702 45.17 -12.17 12.84
N ASP A 703 44.51 -12.40 11.70
CA ASP A 703 43.17 -13.00 11.66
C ASP A 703 43.20 -14.42 12.23
N LEU A 704 44.20 -15.19 11.82
CA LEU A 704 44.41 -16.52 12.39
C LEU A 704 44.61 -16.49 13.91
N ALA A 705 45.33 -15.49 14.42
CA ALA A 705 45.52 -15.35 15.89
C ALA A 705 44.23 -15.02 16.63
N ILE A 706 43.36 -14.21 16.02
CA ILE A 706 42.03 -13.89 16.55
C ILE A 706 41.15 -15.15 16.56
N LEU A 707 41.05 -15.85 15.45
CA LEU A 707 40.28 -17.08 15.35
C LEU A 707 40.73 -18.15 16.34
N VAL A 708 42.03 -18.41 16.43
CA VAL A 708 42.59 -19.37 17.39
C VAL A 708 42.45 -18.93 18.83
N GLY A 709 42.45 -17.62 19.09
CA GLY A 709 42.22 -17.03 20.42
C GLY A 709 40.83 -17.33 20.98
N ASN A 710 39.86 -17.53 20.10
CA ASN A 710 38.46 -17.83 20.41
C ASN A 710 38.07 -19.30 20.15
N TRP A 711 39.07 -20.18 19.94
CA TRP A 711 38.86 -21.58 19.58
C TRP A 711 38.05 -22.38 20.61
N GLY A 712 36.97 -22.98 20.15
CA GLY A 712 36.06 -23.79 20.96
C GLY A 712 35.08 -22.98 21.77
N GLU A 713 35.06 -21.66 21.60
CA GLU A 713 33.96 -20.84 22.11
C GLU A 713 32.69 -21.16 21.33
N LEU A 714 31.57 -21.14 22.01
CA LEU A 714 30.24 -21.22 21.39
C LEU A 714 29.83 -19.81 20.99
N CYS A 715 29.56 -19.63 19.73
CA CYS A 715 28.92 -18.43 19.28
C CYS A 715 27.42 -18.47 19.56
N PRO A 716 26.84 -17.37 20.04
CA PRO A 716 25.43 -17.30 20.35
C PRO A 716 24.56 -17.57 19.13
#